data_fb794d202c5939cc7a3f543736de0c62
#
_entry.id   fb794d202c5939cc7a3f543736de0c62
#
_cell.length_a   1.000
_cell.length_b   1.000
_cell.length_c   1.000
_cell.angle_alpha   90.00
_cell.angle_beta   90.00
_cell.angle_gamma   90.00
#
_symmetry.space_group_name_H-M   'P 1'
#
loop_
_entity.id
_entity.type
_entity.pdbx_description
1 polymer ?
#
loop_
_entity_poly.entity_id
_entity_poly.type
_entity_poly.pdbx_seq_one_letter_code
_entity_poly.pdbx_strand_id
1 'polypeptide(L)'
;MRCHASSGIKSATEVGPDTSPLAKHDKGLLSSMRSCMPDSSEDSGGCTLGIDQRTGRLHWCPGYRFVKILFVIPAAMLPIGLLFLLLSRFQVVGSVRLSSQLADPMSILGGSGEIGYFTEEQLAANHLPEEIDWAEEQSGDVERRCQPIPEKGPGESIDTEDRGLLRGIVRTSFIPSERRILPADCLGEPPLNLNQRQSPPATGAEPERRRVRKSLAWINDDRSSPASVRAAQVQIMKQYMDPHADPCDDFYQYACGNWDRVNPIPKDKAALDTFELLRESLDLVLKNLLLEGEPAGLHDVENALSTVRSPQLGKRATTTTASVTVAGTTDLLQDTITAAEKLHRVRKRGRADQNRSRRAVQNKLIIRSAQVKRVRKRELLINDDAEMKARHLFVSCMNYALIEQRGLEPLRTLLHSLGGWPVLEPDTWDEANFDWLNLTAALRRYNNDVLIVEWVGPDIKNSDENIVQFDQTSLGLPTRDYYLQPGNRKYLEAYRQFMVEVIGLLGVPADTARAATDEMIDFETQLANITSTPEERNNVSTLYRKLILEQLHEEVPEIDWTRYLTIVTERPVNGSAFVVMFAMGYMRELVELLNQTEPRIVANYLLWRFVRHRINNLDDRFLGAKQRFSNALFGRERNPPRWKNCVTQVNANMGMAVGAMFVRRYFDENSKRDTLTMTHELQDAFREILDRTSWIDAPTRRLAEQKVNAMSLRIGYPDFILDTSQLNARYATLQIHPDRYFENTLNVLSHIRRTDQEKLGQPVNKTAWHTAPAVVNAYYSRNKNQIMFPAGILQPPFYHRHLPKAINYGGIGVVIGHELTHGFDDKGRLFDRDGNLYRWWSDQAIEAFHERAACLVQQYSRYTIDEVGVQLDGENTQGENIADNGGIKQAFLAYNKWLAAQTDRRVLEAETLPGLNVTRTQLFFLNFAQIWCGAMRPEATRNKLKTAVHSPGRFRVIGTLSNSEDFAREYNCPVGSFMNPADKCSVW
;
A
#
# COMPACT_ATOMS: atom_id res chain seq x y z
N MET A 1 -12.09 12.54 40.96
CA MET A 1 -12.33 12.90 42.37
C MET A 1 -11.02 13.43 42.93
N ARG A 2 -11.01 14.70 43.25
CA ARG A 2 -9.78 15.42 43.74
C ARG A 2 -9.49 15.01 45.19
N CYS A 3 -8.27 14.49 45.45
CA CYS A 3 -7.74 14.39 46.82
C CYS A 3 -6.67 15.46 47.00
N HIS A 4 -6.90 16.35 47.99
CA HIS A 4 -5.91 17.35 48.38
C HIS A 4 -4.74 16.70 49.14
N ALA A 5 -3.51 17.00 48.71
CA ALA A 5 -2.29 16.68 49.48
C ALA A 5 -1.92 17.86 50.35
N SER A 6 -1.71 17.64 51.65
CA SER A 6 -1.04 18.57 52.54
C SER A 6 0.36 18.11 52.85
N SER A 7 1.31 18.97 52.60
CA SER A 7 2.76 18.80 52.76
C SER A 7 3.20 18.90 54.22
N GLY A 8 4.17 18.09 54.62
CA GLY A 8 4.92 18.22 55.86
C GLY A 8 6.27 17.50 55.75
N ILE A 9 7.30 18.26 55.46
CA ILE A 9 8.71 17.85 55.45
C ILE A 9 9.28 17.76 56.87
N LYS A 10 9.96 16.67 57.22
CA LYS A 10 11.15 16.72 58.09
C LYS A 10 12.07 15.54 57.89
N SER A 11 13.34 15.87 57.79
CA SER A 11 14.56 15.10 57.58
C SER A 11 15.00 14.26 58.80
N ALA A 12 15.70 13.15 58.58
CA ALA A 12 16.98 12.74 59.24
C ALA A 12 17.40 11.30 58.79
N THR A 13 18.51 11.23 58.15
CA THR A 13 19.85 10.66 58.42
C THR A 13 19.98 9.23 58.91
N GLU A 14 20.72 8.47 58.08
CA GLU A 14 21.78 7.48 58.33
C GLU A 14 21.59 6.31 59.28
N VAL A 15 21.85 5.08 58.85
CA VAL A 15 22.93 4.15 59.14
C VAL A 15 22.54 2.74 58.69
N GLY A 16 23.33 2.06 57.88
CA GLY A 16 23.28 0.60 57.63
C GLY A 16 24.21 -0.13 58.63
N PRO A 17 24.63 -1.38 58.40
CA PRO A 17 24.18 -2.44 57.50
C PRO A 17 23.96 -3.83 58.19
N ASP A 18 23.69 -4.83 57.36
CA ASP A 18 24.10 -6.25 57.50
C ASP A 18 23.09 -7.36 57.78
N THR A 19 23.31 -8.39 56.98
CA THR A 19 23.08 -9.80 57.09
C THR A 19 21.70 -10.41 56.80
N SER A 20 21.71 -11.19 55.71
CA SER A 20 20.80 -12.29 55.41
C SER A 20 20.97 -13.49 56.37
N PRO A 21 20.23 -14.61 56.34
CA PRO A 21 19.44 -15.19 55.25
C PRO A 21 18.17 -16.04 55.63
N LEU A 22 17.49 -16.49 54.58
CA LEU A 22 16.73 -17.76 54.39
C LEU A 22 15.36 -18.02 55.06
N ALA A 23 14.42 -18.25 54.14
CA ALA A 23 13.34 -19.25 54.12
C ALA A 23 12.10 -19.12 55.02
N LYS A 24 10.95 -18.94 54.35
CA LYS A 24 9.82 -19.86 54.31
C LYS A 24 8.51 -19.15 53.91
N HIS A 25 7.98 -19.68 52.86
CA HIS A 25 6.60 -19.83 52.37
C HIS A 25 5.41 -19.33 53.16
N ASP A 26 4.53 -18.74 52.37
CA ASP A 26 3.06 -18.71 52.43
C ASP A 26 2.35 -18.42 53.79
N LYS A 27 1.99 -17.16 53.84
CA LYS A 27 0.79 -16.64 54.52
C LYS A 27 0.61 -15.12 54.29
N GLY A 28 0.88 -14.65 53.07
CA GLY A 28 1.06 -13.23 52.78
C GLY A 28 -0.23 -12.37 52.63
N LEU A 29 -1.36 -12.93 52.19
CA LEU A 29 -2.52 -12.13 51.85
C LEU A 29 -3.42 -11.77 53.03
N LEU A 30 -3.55 -12.62 54.04
CA LEU A 30 -4.39 -12.37 55.22
C LEU A 30 -3.74 -11.49 56.28
N SER A 31 -2.39 -11.38 56.34
CA SER A 31 -1.66 -10.53 57.29
C SER A 31 -1.58 -9.06 56.81
N SER A 32 -1.64 -8.82 55.49
CA SER A 32 -1.66 -7.47 54.95
C SER A 32 -2.99 -6.77 55.22
N MET A 33 -4.09 -7.52 55.31
CA MET A 33 -5.41 -6.93 55.57
C MET A 33 -5.60 -6.53 57.06
N ARG A 34 -4.82 -7.07 58.02
CA ARG A 34 -4.92 -6.70 59.43
C ARG A 34 -4.19 -5.41 59.81
N SER A 35 -3.25 -4.93 59.00
CA SER A 35 -2.50 -3.70 59.26
C SER A 35 -3.23 -2.44 58.77
N CYS A 36 -4.34 -2.58 58.08
CA CYS A 36 -5.13 -1.47 57.51
C CYS A 36 -6.48 -1.24 58.22
N MET A 37 -6.70 -1.82 59.40
CA MET A 37 -7.92 -1.49 60.16
C MET A 37 -7.67 -0.35 61.15
N PRO A 38 -8.37 0.77 61.03
CA PRO A 38 -8.42 1.78 62.07
C PRO A 38 -9.38 1.34 63.19
N ASP A 39 -9.01 1.57 64.45
CA ASP A 39 -9.87 1.44 65.60
C ASP A 39 -10.96 2.48 65.51
N SER A 40 -12.21 1.99 65.67
CA SER A 40 -13.46 2.71 65.94
C SER A 40 -13.94 3.79 64.97
N SER A 41 -15.14 3.50 64.40
CA SER A 41 -16.25 4.42 64.08
C SER A 41 -15.91 5.70 63.27
N GLU A 42 -16.12 5.56 61.96
CA GLU A 42 -16.92 6.48 61.12
C GLU A 42 -17.01 5.94 59.68
N ASP A 43 -18.19 5.91 59.16
CA ASP A 43 -18.58 5.28 57.88
C ASP A 43 -18.29 6.26 56.70
N SER A 44 -17.01 6.37 56.28
CA SER A 44 -16.64 7.11 55.08
C SER A 44 -16.27 6.14 54.00
N GLY A 45 -17.13 5.99 52.98
CA GLY A 45 -16.96 5.08 51.86
C GLY A 45 -15.93 5.52 50.81
N GLY A 46 -14.69 5.74 51.20
CA GLY A 46 -13.59 6.14 50.31
C GLY A 46 -12.38 5.20 50.40
N CYS A 47 -11.60 5.09 49.33
CA CYS A 47 -10.29 4.42 49.37
C CYS A 47 -9.29 5.35 50.06
N THR A 48 -8.44 4.81 50.98
CA THR A 48 -7.40 5.55 51.68
C THR A 48 -6.03 5.03 51.25
N LEU A 49 -5.07 5.95 51.14
CA LEU A 49 -3.69 5.61 50.81
C LEU A 49 -2.94 5.40 52.15
N GLY A 50 -2.43 4.20 52.39
CA GLY A 50 -1.69 3.84 53.59
C GLY A 50 -0.24 3.46 53.28
N ILE A 51 0.65 3.68 54.25
CA ILE A 51 2.04 3.26 54.20
C ILE A 51 2.18 1.95 54.97
N ASP A 52 2.67 0.89 54.34
CA ASP A 52 3.04 -0.35 55.02
C ASP A 52 4.23 -0.09 55.94
N GLN A 53 4.00 -0.25 57.22
CA GLN A 53 5.01 0.02 58.29
C GLN A 53 6.21 -0.92 58.24
N ARG A 54 6.18 -2.04 57.50
CA ARG A 54 7.29 -2.97 57.39
C ARG A 54 8.15 -2.77 56.13
N THR A 55 7.55 -2.25 55.07
CA THR A 55 8.23 -2.12 53.77
C THR A 55 8.41 -0.65 53.33
N GLY A 56 7.77 0.31 54.03
CA GLY A 56 7.83 1.72 53.67
C GLY A 56 7.16 2.10 52.36
N ARG A 57 6.40 1.22 51.73
CA ARG A 57 5.76 1.45 50.45
C ARG A 57 4.30 1.91 50.61
N LEU A 58 3.88 2.79 49.74
CA LEU A 58 2.50 3.26 49.66
C LEU A 58 1.60 2.19 48.99
N HIS A 59 0.48 1.87 49.65
CA HIS A 59 -0.52 0.94 49.17
C HIS A 59 -1.94 1.56 49.25
N TRP A 60 -2.80 1.20 48.29
CA TRP A 60 -4.22 1.55 48.34
C TRP A 60 -4.99 0.51 49.16
N CYS A 61 -5.70 0.98 50.19
CA CYS A 61 -6.59 0.13 50.98
C CYS A 61 -8.03 0.34 50.51
N PRO A 62 -8.72 -0.67 49.95
CA PRO A 62 -10.11 -0.55 49.52
C PRO A 62 -11.05 -0.51 50.72
N GLY A 63 -12.03 0.40 50.66
CA GLY A 63 -13.05 0.54 51.70
C GLY A 63 -13.95 -0.72 51.85
N TYR A 64 -14.45 -0.96 53.03
CA TYR A 64 -15.22 -2.16 53.43
C TYR A 64 -16.42 -2.49 52.52
N ARG A 65 -17.04 -1.51 51.87
CA ARG A 65 -18.16 -1.71 50.93
C ARG A 65 -17.67 -2.40 49.62
N PHE A 66 -16.43 -2.14 49.19
CA PHE A 66 -15.87 -2.74 47.96
C PHE A 66 -15.55 -4.24 48.19
N VAL A 67 -15.10 -4.60 49.37
CA VAL A 67 -14.83 -6.00 49.75
C VAL A 67 -16.13 -6.81 49.81
N LYS A 68 -17.26 -6.25 50.31
CA LYS A 68 -18.57 -6.92 50.29
C LYS A 68 -19.10 -7.18 48.88
N ILE A 69 -18.93 -6.24 47.94
CA ILE A 69 -19.32 -6.40 46.54
C ILE A 69 -18.51 -7.51 45.85
N LEU A 70 -17.23 -7.61 46.13
CA LEU A 70 -16.33 -8.57 45.50
C LEU A 70 -16.56 -10.03 45.91
N PHE A 71 -17.07 -10.28 47.12
CA PHE A 71 -17.29 -11.63 47.65
C PHE A 71 -18.76 -12.07 47.77
N VAL A 72 -19.69 -11.11 47.93
CA VAL A 72 -21.12 -11.45 48.13
C VAL A 72 -21.81 -11.70 46.76
N ILE A 73 -21.46 -10.99 45.69
CA ILE A 73 -22.06 -11.19 44.37
C ILE A 73 -21.68 -12.55 43.77
N PRO A 74 -20.39 -12.97 43.70
CA PRO A 74 -20.05 -14.32 43.23
C PRO A 74 -20.65 -15.43 44.06
N ALA A 75 -20.71 -15.27 45.40
CA ALA A 75 -21.33 -16.26 46.29
C ALA A 75 -22.86 -16.41 46.10
N ALA A 76 -23.55 -15.33 45.77
CA ALA A 76 -24.98 -15.36 45.46
C ALA A 76 -25.30 -15.90 44.06
N MET A 77 -24.36 -15.78 43.12
CA MET A 77 -24.51 -16.30 41.75
C MET A 77 -24.14 -17.79 41.60
N LEU A 78 -23.40 -18.36 42.54
CA LEU A 78 -22.99 -19.78 42.54
C LEU A 78 -24.18 -20.77 42.53
N PRO A 79 -25.23 -20.59 43.36
CA PRO A 79 -26.37 -21.50 43.33
C PRO A 79 -27.21 -21.37 42.06
N ILE A 80 -27.26 -20.18 41.43
CA ILE A 80 -27.95 -19.92 40.16
C ILE A 80 -27.24 -20.63 39.01
N GLY A 81 -25.89 -20.55 38.98
CA GLY A 81 -25.07 -21.27 37.99
C GLY A 81 -25.20 -22.79 38.13
N LEU A 82 -25.25 -23.31 39.36
CA LEU A 82 -25.47 -24.73 39.63
C LEU A 82 -26.87 -25.23 39.22
N LEU A 83 -27.89 -24.39 39.40
CA LEU A 83 -29.26 -24.68 38.98
C LEU A 83 -29.35 -24.72 37.44
N PHE A 84 -28.65 -23.83 36.74
CA PHE A 84 -28.58 -23.86 35.27
C PHE A 84 -27.83 -25.10 34.73
N LEU A 85 -26.73 -25.52 35.39
CA LEU A 85 -26.00 -26.74 35.08
C LEU A 85 -26.81 -28.02 35.37
N LEU A 86 -27.68 -28.03 36.40
CA LEU A 86 -28.57 -29.13 36.71
C LEU A 86 -29.72 -29.20 35.69
N LEU A 87 -30.27 -28.08 35.29
CA LEU A 87 -31.34 -28.03 34.28
C LEU A 87 -30.87 -28.42 32.87
N SER A 88 -29.58 -28.16 32.53
CA SER A 88 -29.01 -28.56 31.24
C SER A 88 -28.75 -30.07 31.12
N ARG A 89 -28.73 -30.83 32.21
CA ARG A 89 -28.58 -32.31 32.22
C ARG A 89 -29.88 -33.10 32.09
N PHE A 90 -31.04 -32.46 32.20
CA PHE A 90 -32.31 -33.12 31.91
C PHE A 90 -32.76 -32.76 30.48
N GLN A 91 -32.27 -33.52 29.49
CA GLN A 91 -32.85 -33.57 28.16
C GLN A 91 -34.26 -34.17 28.23
N VAL A 92 -35.28 -33.33 28.16
CA VAL A 92 -36.63 -33.78 27.79
C VAL A 92 -36.78 -33.53 26.30
N VAL A 93 -36.86 -34.64 25.59
CA VAL A 93 -37.16 -34.68 24.15
C VAL A 93 -38.60 -34.19 23.95
N GLY A 94 -38.77 -33.13 23.19
CA GLY A 94 -40.09 -32.65 22.80
C GLY A 94 -39.96 -31.68 21.63
N SER A 95 -40.16 -32.21 20.42
CA SER A 95 -40.25 -31.43 19.21
C SER A 95 -41.53 -30.59 19.18
N VAL A 96 -41.40 -29.26 19.14
CA VAL A 96 -42.50 -28.39 18.71
C VAL A 96 -41.96 -27.43 17.66
N ARG A 97 -42.44 -27.60 16.42
CA ARG A 97 -42.33 -26.59 15.35
C ARG A 97 -43.24 -25.42 15.71
N LEU A 98 -42.68 -24.25 15.87
CA LEU A 98 -43.44 -23.00 15.78
C LEU A 98 -42.73 -22.06 14.82
N SER A 99 -43.44 -21.73 13.75
CA SER A 99 -43.18 -20.61 12.87
C SER A 99 -43.30 -19.30 13.65
N SER A 100 -42.32 -18.45 13.62
CA SER A 100 -42.48 -17.09 14.08
C SER A 100 -41.83 -16.12 13.08
N GLN A 101 -42.72 -15.45 12.37
CA GLN A 101 -42.47 -14.10 11.94
C GLN A 101 -42.43 -13.20 13.20
N LEU A 102 -41.34 -12.56 13.47
CA LEU A 102 -41.31 -11.27 14.15
C LEU A 102 -40.04 -10.54 13.74
N ALA A 103 -40.29 -9.38 13.18
CA ALA A 103 -39.29 -8.41 12.73
C ALA A 103 -38.46 -7.93 13.91
N ASP A 104 -37.17 -7.93 13.71
CA ASP A 104 -36.21 -7.20 14.53
C ASP A 104 -35.92 -5.85 13.86
N PRO A 105 -36.29 -4.71 14.47
CA PRO A 105 -35.85 -3.43 13.99
C PRO A 105 -34.68 -2.98 14.87
N MET A 106 -33.50 -2.92 14.32
CA MET A 106 -32.35 -2.13 14.72
C MET A 106 -31.03 -2.89 14.58
N SER A 107 -30.53 -2.92 13.40
CA SER A 107 -29.08 -2.95 13.15
C SER A 107 -28.76 -2.30 11.81
N ILE A 108 -29.10 -1.02 11.71
CA ILE A 108 -28.57 -0.14 10.69
C ILE A 108 -27.64 0.79 11.44
N LEU A 109 -26.35 0.54 11.36
CA LEU A 109 -25.27 1.54 11.41
C LEU A 109 -23.91 0.80 11.54
N GLY A 110 -23.01 1.06 10.60
CA GLY A 110 -21.59 0.94 10.86
C GLY A 110 -20.82 -0.16 10.15
N GLY A 111 -20.74 -0.11 8.84
CA GLY A 111 -19.64 -0.72 8.08
C GLY A 111 -18.65 0.36 7.67
N SER A 112 -17.81 0.86 8.59
CA SER A 112 -16.67 1.69 8.22
C SER A 112 -15.51 0.77 7.83
N GLY A 113 -15.24 0.64 6.54
CA GLY A 113 -14.03 -0.02 6.05
C GLY A 113 -12.83 0.91 6.23
N GLU A 114 -11.82 0.44 6.90
CA GLU A 114 -10.53 1.11 6.98
C GLU A 114 -9.86 1.08 5.61
N ILE A 115 -9.49 2.26 5.14
CA ILE A 115 -8.48 2.42 4.10
C ILE A 115 -7.18 2.63 4.87
N GLY A 116 -6.34 1.60 4.92
CA GLY A 116 -5.03 1.69 5.54
C GLY A 116 -4.24 2.81 4.87
N TYR A 117 -3.76 3.74 5.66
CA TYR A 117 -2.83 4.75 5.20
C TYR A 117 -1.49 4.09 4.93
N PHE A 118 -1.14 4.02 3.67
CA PHE A 118 0.26 3.87 3.31
C PHE A 118 0.89 5.26 3.41
N THR A 119 1.95 5.38 4.16
CA THR A 119 2.86 6.54 4.03
C THR A 119 3.35 6.62 2.58
N GLU A 120 3.70 7.78 2.09
CA GLU A 120 4.30 7.92 0.75
C GLU A 120 5.46 6.94 0.51
N GLU A 121 6.14 6.48 1.56
CA GLU A 121 7.19 5.45 1.52
C GLU A 121 6.66 4.06 1.17
N GLN A 122 5.51 3.65 1.69
CA GLN A 122 4.89 2.37 1.32
C GLN A 122 4.24 2.42 -0.07
N LEU A 123 3.76 3.60 -0.48
CA LEU A 123 3.32 3.85 -1.86
C LEU A 123 4.49 3.95 -2.83
N ALA A 124 5.62 4.51 -2.42
CA ALA A 124 6.84 4.56 -3.23
C ALA A 124 7.45 3.18 -3.47
N ALA A 125 7.31 2.24 -2.53
CA ALA A 125 7.76 0.86 -2.71
C ALA A 125 6.85 0.03 -3.62
N ASN A 126 5.56 0.40 -3.74
CA ASN A 126 4.56 -0.36 -4.48
C ASN A 126 3.92 0.35 -5.67
N HIS A 127 4.15 1.65 -5.85
CA HIS A 127 3.61 2.43 -6.97
C HIS A 127 4.73 3.13 -7.71
N LEU A 128 5.08 2.58 -8.85
CA LEU A 128 5.87 3.26 -9.85
C LEU A 128 5.00 4.27 -10.57
N PRO A 129 5.40 5.54 -10.58
CA PRO A 129 4.61 6.59 -11.23
C PRO A 129 4.66 6.47 -12.75
N GLU A 130 3.69 7.02 -13.36
CA GLU A 130 3.40 7.03 -14.79
C GLU A 130 3.43 8.47 -15.32
N GLU A 131 3.79 8.77 -16.40
CA GLU A 131 3.63 8.77 -17.86
C GLU A 131 4.28 9.91 -18.64
N ILE A 132 4.55 9.74 -19.99
CA ILE A 132 4.91 10.79 -20.97
C ILE A 132 4.35 10.60 -22.33
N ASP A 133 4.12 11.67 -23.07
CA ASP A 133 4.16 11.66 -24.53
C ASP A 133 4.92 12.85 -25.14
N TRP A 134 5.29 12.69 -26.37
CA TRP A 134 6.26 13.28 -27.24
C TRP A 134 6.10 14.76 -27.63
N ALA A 135 7.23 15.46 -27.77
CA ALA A 135 7.40 16.49 -28.78
C ALA A 135 8.64 16.16 -29.61
N GLU A 136 8.44 16.12 -30.90
CA GLU A 136 9.47 15.93 -31.93
C GLU A 136 10.50 17.07 -31.85
N GLU A 137 11.78 16.71 -31.85
CA GLU A 137 12.82 17.64 -32.24
C GLU A 137 13.50 17.12 -33.51
N GLN A 138 13.66 18.05 -34.42
CA GLN A 138 14.04 17.88 -35.81
C GLN A 138 15.42 17.27 -35.95
N SER A 139 15.51 16.37 -36.93
CA SER A 139 16.73 15.79 -37.46
C SER A 139 17.73 16.85 -37.97
N GLY A 140 18.90 16.84 -37.40
CA GLY A 140 20.08 17.40 -38.04
C GLY A 140 20.96 16.27 -38.54
N ASP A 141 21.03 16.13 -39.85
CA ASP A 141 21.92 15.19 -40.55
C ASP A 141 23.35 15.37 -40.12
N VAL A 142 24.00 14.35 -39.60
CA VAL A 142 25.45 14.20 -39.59
C VAL A 142 25.82 12.85 -40.19
N GLU A 143 25.99 12.82 -41.51
CA GLU A 143 26.75 11.80 -42.24
C GLU A 143 28.18 11.71 -41.65
N ARG A 144 28.48 10.61 -40.94
CA ARG A 144 29.88 10.20 -40.74
C ARG A 144 30.18 9.04 -41.66
N ARG A 145 30.90 9.37 -42.73
CA ARG A 145 31.56 8.41 -43.63
C ARG A 145 32.57 7.58 -42.83
N CYS A 146 32.48 6.26 -42.97
CA CYS A 146 33.53 5.33 -42.58
C CYS A 146 34.71 5.50 -43.56
N GLN A 147 35.91 5.90 -43.09
CA GLN A 147 37.15 5.76 -43.83
C GLN A 147 37.97 4.59 -43.24
N PRO A 148 38.65 3.79 -44.09
CA PRO A 148 39.46 2.67 -43.62
C PRO A 148 40.78 3.13 -43.07
N ILE A 149 41.26 2.53 -41.99
CA ILE A 149 42.58 2.73 -41.38
C ILE A 149 43.60 1.89 -42.15
N PRO A 150 44.78 2.41 -42.57
CA PRO A 150 45.78 1.65 -43.29
C PRO A 150 46.57 0.72 -42.36
N GLU A 151 46.81 -0.49 -42.85
CA GLU A 151 47.71 -1.47 -42.25
C GLU A 151 49.15 -0.95 -42.20
N LYS A 152 49.83 -1.12 -41.09
CA LYS A 152 51.28 -1.06 -40.99
C LYS A 152 51.79 -2.43 -40.57
N GLY A 153 52.73 -2.88 -41.39
CA GLY A 153 53.46 -4.14 -41.28
C GLY A 153 54.56 -4.12 -40.20
N PRO A 154 55.19 -5.25 -39.96
CA PRO A 154 55.93 -5.58 -38.74
C PRO A 154 57.41 -5.15 -38.81
N GLY A 155 57.94 -4.84 -37.64
CA GLY A 155 59.40 -4.73 -37.46
C GLY A 155 59.81 -3.79 -36.33
N GLU A 156 60.41 -4.37 -35.39
CA GLU A 156 61.58 -4.04 -34.61
C GLU A 156 61.47 -4.12 -33.13
N SER A 157 62.27 -5.03 -32.63
CA SER A 157 62.70 -5.28 -31.26
C SER A 157 63.66 -4.18 -30.79
N ILE A 158 63.69 -3.89 -29.52
CA ILE A 158 64.94 -3.60 -28.75
C ILE A 158 64.69 -3.81 -27.23
N ASP A 159 65.61 -4.51 -26.69
CA ASP A 159 66.00 -5.00 -25.39
C ASP A 159 66.00 -4.05 -24.18
N THR A 160 65.78 -4.73 -23.06
CA THR A 160 66.62 -4.93 -21.86
C THR A 160 66.71 -3.86 -20.76
N GLU A 161 66.60 -4.46 -19.57
CA GLU A 161 67.20 -4.17 -18.27
C GLU A 161 66.62 -3.00 -17.42
N ASP A 162 66.15 -3.23 -16.21
CA ASP A 162 66.96 -3.56 -15.04
C ASP A 162 66.13 -4.11 -13.84
N ARG A 163 66.86 -4.85 -13.00
CA ARG A 163 66.49 -5.66 -11.88
C ARG A 163 66.13 -4.84 -10.64
N GLY A 164 65.27 -5.41 -9.81
CA GLY A 164 65.31 -5.11 -8.36
C GLY A 164 64.19 -5.68 -7.50
N LEU A 165 64.34 -6.93 -7.05
CA LEU A 165 63.95 -7.54 -5.75
C LEU A 165 62.76 -6.94 -4.95
N LEU A 166 61.69 -7.74 -4.72
CA LEU A 166 61.51 -8.44 -3.47
C LEU A 166 60.19 -9.30 -3.46
N ARG A 167 60.31 -10.42 -2.83
CA ARG A 167 59.39 -11.56 -2.65
C ARG A 167 58.03 -11.21 -2.04
N GLY A 168 57.00 -11.90 -2.51
CA GLY A 168 56.11 -12.54 -1.57
C GLY A 168 54.66 -12.61 -2.01
N ILE A 169 54.22 -13.84 -2.15
CA ILE A 169 52.85 -14.34 -2.06
C ILE A 169 52.03 -14.40 -3.37
N VAL A 170 51.91 -15.63 -3.81
CA VAL A 170 51.02 -16.15 -4.86
C VAL A 170 49.58 -15.91 -4.50
N ARG A 171 48.84 -15.26 -5.38
CA ARG A 171 47.39 -15.49 -5.56
C ARG A 171 47.09 -15.39 -7.06
N THR A 172 46.71 -16.52 -7.61
CA THR A 172 46.15 -16.67 -8.93
C THR A 172 44.78 -15.99 -9.01
N SER A 173 44.69 -14.90 -9.74
CA SER A 173 43.43 -14.34 -10.18
C SER A 173 43.23 -14.68 -11.66
N PHE A 174 42.22 -15.46 -11.94
CA PHE A 174 41.70 -15.66 -13.28
C PHE A 174 41.06 -14.37 -13.77
N ILE A 175 41.50 -13.85 -14.89
CA ILE A 175 40.87 -12.77 -15.63
C ILE A 175 39.93 -13.43 -16.65
N PRO A 176 38.62 -13.14 -16.62
CA PRO A 176 37.75 -13.53 -17.73
C PRO A 176 37.98 -12.61 -18.93
N SER A 177 38.17 -13.18 -20.07
CA SER A 177 38.32 -12.53 -21.38
C SER A 177 37.09 -11.68 -21.72
N GLU A 178 37.29 -10.42 -21.99
CA GLU A 178 36.29 -9.54 -22.63
C GLU A 178 35.91 -10.09 -24.01
N ARG A 179 34.67 -10.54 -24.17
CA ARG A 179 34.02 -10.66 -25.45
C ARG A 179 33.43 -9.31 -25.85
N ARG A 180 34.09 -8.60 -26.73
CA ARG A 180 33.54 -7.48 -27.48
C ARG A 180 32.41 -8.01 -28.37
N ILE A 181 31.17 -7.59 -28.10
CA ILE A 181 30.04 -7.77 -29.02
C ILE A 181 30.13 -6.65 -30.05
N LEU A 182 30.41 -6.99 -31.30
CA LEU A 182 30.28 -6.12 -32.46
C LEU A 182 28.80 -6.02 -32.86
N PRO A 183 28.29 -4.84 -33.26
CA PRO A 183 26.93 -4.72 -33.80
C PRO A 183 26.75 -5.48 -35.10
N ALA A 184 25.59 -6.12 -35.25
CA ALA A 184 25.27 -7.05 -36.34
C ALA A 184 24.95 -6.40 -37.70
N ASP A 185 25.29 -5.12 -37.92
CA ASP A 185 24.81 -4.40 -39.11
C ASP A 185 25.87 -4.17 -40.22
N CYS A 186 26.97 -4.89 -40.21
CA CYS A 186 28.01 -4.76 -41.24
C CYS A 186 28.32 -6.03 -41.99
N LEU A 187 27.33 -6.86 -42.34
CA LEU A 187 27.52 -7.94 -43.34
C LEU A 187 26.49 -7.77 -44.46
N GLY A 188 26.98 -7.29 -45.60
CA GLY A 188 26.18 -7.12 -46.81
C GLY A 188 25.75 -8.43 -47.43
N GLU A 189 24.46 -8.60 -47.68
CA GLU A 189 23.91 -9.64 -48.55
C GLU A 189 23.82 -9.17 -50.01
N PRO A 190 23.92 -10.09 -51.00
CA PRO A 190 23.89 -9.76 -52.44
C PRO A 190 22.47 -9.40 -52.91
N PRO A 191 22.32 -8.70 -54.03
CA PRO A 191 21.07 -8.09 -54.46
C PRO A 191 20.06 -9.11 -54.96
N LEU A 192 18.87 -9.17 -54.33
CA LEU A 192 17.71 -9.90 -54.81
C LEU A 192 16.75 -8.98 -55.58
N ASN A 193 16.23 -9.53 -56.64
CA ASN A 193 15.37 -8.98 -57.67
C ASN A 193 14.14 -8.19 -57.15
N LEU A 194 13.96 -7.01 -57.75
CA LEU A 194 12.71 -6.21 -57.69
C LEU A 194 11.62 -6.86 -58.56
N ASN A 195 10.61 -7.43 -57.96
CA ASN A 195 9.21 -7.37 -58.46
C ASN A 195 8.27 -8.16 -57.56
N GLN A 196 7.86 -7.58 -56.44
CA GLN A 196 6.54 -7.85 -55.81
C GLN A 196 6.22 -6.69 -54.86
N ARG A 197 5.22 -5.89 -55.21
CA ARG A 197 4.64 -4.88 -54.33
C ARG A 197 3.93 -5.60 -53.18
N GLN A 198 4.52 -5.62 -52.03
CA GLN A 198 3.85 -5.90 -50.77
C GLN A 198 3.80 -4.60 -49.94
N SER A 199 2.62 -4.30 -49.38
CA SER A 199 2.34 -3.19 -48.51
C SER A 199 3.23 -3.26 -47.26
N PRO A 200 3.73 -2.13 -46.72
CA PRO A 200 4.58 -2.15 -45.54
C PRO A 200 3.79 -2.65 -44.30
N PRO A 201 4.41 -3.43 -43.40
CA PRO A 201 3.77 -3.89 -42.20
C PRO A 201 3.53 -2.74 -41.25
N ALA A 202 2.36 -2.73 -40.62
CA ALA A 202 1.99 -1.79 -39.55
C ALA A 202 2.93 -1.94 -38.35
N THR A 203 3.81 -0.98 -38.18
CA THR A 203 4.79 -0.95 -37.09
C THR A 203 4.14 -0.48 -35.79
N GLY A 204 4.35 -1.19 -34.70
CA GLY A 204 4.22 -0.70 -33.34
C GLY A 204 3.18 -1.37 -32.43
N ALA A 205 2.07 -1.88 -32.98
CA ALA A 205 0.97 -2.44 -32.17
C ALA A 205 1.04 -3.97 -31.93
N GLU A 206 1.90 -4.67 -32.62
CA GLU A 206 1.93 -6.14 -32.64
C GLU A 206 2.61 -6.79 -31.41
N PRO A 207 3.71 -6.27 -30.87
CA PRO A 207 4.32 -6.83 -29.66
C PRO A 207 3.42 -6.66 -28.43
N GLU A 208 2.77 -5.52 -28.30
CA GLU A 208 1.87 -5.22 -27.18
C GLU A 208 0.58 -6.04 -27.25
N ARG A 209 -0.03 -6.16 -28.43
CA ARG A 209 -1.18 -7.04 -28.66
C ARG A 209 -0.85 -8.53 -28.42
N ARG A 210 0.37 -8.95 -28.70
CA ARG A 210 0.83 -10.33 -28.47
C ARG A 210 1.08 -10.58 -26.97
N ARG A 211 1.61 -9.58 -26.25
CA ARG A 211 1.78 -9.57 -24.78
C ARG A 211 0.43 -9.64 -24.09
N VAL A 212 -0.48 -8.74 -24.45
CA VAL A 212 -1.87 -8.66 -23.95
C VAL A 212 -2.62 -9.97 -24.17
N ARG A 213 -2.48 -10.61 -25.34
CA ARG A 213 -3.10 -11.93 -25.60
C ARG A 213 -2.50 -13.04 -24.75
N LYS A 214 -1.20 -12.99 -24.42
CA LYS A 214 -0.56 -13.98 -23.53
C LYS A 214 -1.01 -13.79 -22.08
N SER A 215 -1.09 -12.56 -21.60
CA SER A 215 -1.49 -12.25 -20.22
C SER A 215 -3.00 -12.44 -19.98
N LEU A 216 -3.87 -12.05 -20.90
CA LEU A 216 -5.32 -12.30 -20.81
C LEU A 216 -5.70 -13.79 -20.82
N ALA A 217 -4.87 -14.65 -21.44
CA ALA A 217 -5.08 -16.09 -21.42
C ALA A 217 -5.03 -16.71 -20.01
N TRP A 218 -4.44 -16.02 -19.03
CA TRP A 218 -4.26 -16.51 -17.67
C TRP A 218 -5.42 -16.18 -16.74
N ILE A 219 -5.99 -14.99 -16.87
CA ILE A 219 -7.06 -14.52 -15.99
C ILE A 219 -8.45 -14.99 -16.49
N ASN A 220 -8.59 -15.29 -17.76
CA ASN A 220 -9.89 -15.43 -18.42
C ASN A 220 -10.38 -16.86 -18.62
N ASP A 221 -9.65 -17.90 -18.21
CA ASP A 221 -9.98 -19.22 -18.73
C ASP A 221 -10.32 -20.28 -17.66
N ASP A 222 -11.40 -20.03 -16.95
CA ASP A 222 -12.12 -21.05 -16.16
C ASP A 222 -12.63 -22.21 -17.07
N ARG A 223 -12.54 -22.04 -18.40
CA ARG A 223 -12.86 -23.01 -19.45
C ARG A 223 -11.63 -23.78 -19.95
N SER A 224 -10.41 -23.40 -19.55
CA SER A 224 -9.20 -24.12 -19.89
C SER A 224 -9.16 -25.48 -19.22
N SER A 225 -8.85 -26.51 -19.99
CA SER A 225 -8.65 -27.83 -19.40
C SER A 225 -7.46 -27.81 -18.42
N PRO A 226 -7.46 -28.62 -17.36
CA PRO A 226 -6.30 -28.73 -16.46
C PRO A 226 -4.99 -29.01 -17.20
N ALA A 227 -5.06 -29.77 -18.30
CA ALA A 227 -3.89 -30.09 -19.15
C ALA A 227 -3.35 -28.85 -19.89
N SER A 228 -4.23 -27.95 -20.36
CA SER A 228 -3.78 -26.73 -21.06
C SER A 228 -3.14 -25.73 -20.11
N VAL A 229 -3.68 -25.57 -18.89
CA VAL A 229 -3.12 -24.72 -17.83
C VAL A 229 -1.71 -25.20 -17.45
N ARG A 230 -1.56 -26.50 -17.20
CA ARG A 230 -0.26 -27.12 -16.88
C ARG A 230 0.75 -27.00 -18.00
N ALA A 231 0.35 -27.22 -19.25
CA ALA A 231 1.22 -27.07 -20.41
C ALA A 231 1.70 -25.62 -20.60
N ALA A 232 0.82 -24.64 -20.37
CA ALA A 232 1.19 -23.23 -20.39
C ALA A 232 2.20 -22.90 -19.30
N GLN A 233 2.00 -23.39 -18.06
CA GLN A 233 2.92 -23.18 -16.95
C GLN A 233 4.31 -23.77 -17.24
N VAL A 234 4.40 -24.98 -17.80
CA VAL A 234 5.67 -25.59 -18.22
C VAL A 234 6.42 -24.69 -19.21
N GLN A 235 5.73 -24.15 -20.20
CA GLN A 235 6.35 -23.29 -21.20
C GLN A 235 6.95 -22.03 -20.57
N ILE A 236 6.26 -21.45 -19.63
CA ILE A 236 6.71 -20.23 -18.94
C ILE A 236 7.91 -20.54 -18.07
N MET A 237 7.81 -21.57 -17.23
CA MET A 237 8.92 -21.96 -16.35
C MET A 237 10.20 -22.22 -17.15
N LYS A 238 10.10 -22.98 -18.25
CA LYS A 238 11.25 -23.23 -19.14
C LYS A 238 11.81 -21.97 -19.80
N GLN A 239 10.98 -21.00 -20.14
CA GLN A 239 11.45 -19.75 -20.76
C GLN A 239 12.29 -18.90 -19.79
N TYR A 240 12.02 -18.98 -18.49
CA TYR A 240 12.72 -18.22 -17.47
C TYR A 240 14.02 -18.90 -17.01
N MET A 241 14.06 -20.23 -16.99
CA MET A 241 15.20 -21.01 -16.52
C MET A 241 16.43 -20.87 -17.42
N ASP A 242 17.60 -20.86 -16.79
CA ASP A 242 18.89 -21.16 -17.41
C ASP A 242 19.34 -22.56 -16.98
N PRO A 243 19.12 -23.59 -17.80
CA PRO A 243 19.46 -24.98 -17.44
C PRO A 243 20.97 -25.24 -17.39
N HIS A 244 21.81 -24.27 -17.76
CA HIS A 244 23.27 -24.40 -17.72
C HIS A 244 23.86 -23.92 -16.40
N ALA A 245 23.11 -23.15 -15.60
CA ALA A 245 23.51 -22.75 -14.27
C ALA A 245 23.40 -23.92 -13.28
N ASP A 246 24.39 -24.07 -12.40
CA ASP A 246 24.32 -25.06 -11.32
C ASP A 246 23.37 -24.55 -10.21
N PRO A 247 22.31 -25.28 -9.89
CA PRO A 247 21.37 -24.89 -8.85
C PRO A 247 22.00 -24.80 -7.46
N CYS A 248 23.15 -25.45 -7.22
CA CYS A 248 23.87 -25.40 -5.96
C CYS A 248 24.88 -24.24 -5.85
N ASP A 249 25.14 -23.57 -6.97
CA ASP A 249 26.00 -22.40 -7.03
C ASP A 249 25.17 -21.11 -7.10
N ASP A 250 24.21 -21.03 -8.05
CA ASP A 250 23.31 -19.88 -8.17
C ASP A 250 21.89 -20.32 -8.57
N PHE A 251 21.04 -20.55 -7.58
CA PHE A 251 19.68 -21.00 -7.84
C PHE A 251 18.80 -19.94 -8.51
N TYR A 252 19.07 -18.64 -8.25
CA TYR A 252 18.34 -17.57 -8.95
C TYR A 252 18.68 -17.54 -10.43
N GLN A 253 19.96 -17.69 -10.78
CA GLN A 253 20.37 -17.80 -12.17
C GLN A 253 19.74 -19.04 -12.83
N TYR A 254 19.73 -20.20 -12.16
CA TYR A 254 19.09 -21.40 -12.65
C TYR A 254 17.59 -21.19 -12.94
N ALA A 255 16.86 -20.57 -12.02
CA ALA A 255 15.41 -20.41 -12.11
C ALA A 255 14.97 -19.22 -13.00
N CYS A 256 15.74 -18.11 -13.02
CA CYS A 256 15.39 -16.82 -13.61
C CYS A 256 16.37 -16.29 -14.66
N GLY A 257 17.45 -17.01 -14.97
CA GLY A 257 18.58 -16.50 -15.78
C GLY A 257 18.24 -16.04 -17.20
N ASN A 258 17.08 -16.41 -17.72
CA ASN A 258 16.58 -15.95 -19.01
C ASN A 258 15.46 -14.89 -18.88
N TRP A 259 15.14 -14.42 -17.65
CA TRP A 259 14.02 -13.51 -17.40
C TRP A 259 14.11 -12.24 -18.23
N ASP A 260 15.23 -11.53 -18.19
CA ASP A 260 15.43 -10.22 -18.84
C ASP A 260 15.29 -10.32 -20.37
N ARG A 261 15.75 -11.44 -20.95
CA ARG A 261 15.59 -11.70 -22.37
C ARG A 261 14.13 -11.90 -22.77
N VAL A 262 13.34 -12.54 -21.90
CA VAL A 262 11.91 -12.82 -22.15
C VAL A 262 11.03 -11.63 -21.81
N ASN A 263 11.39 -10.89 -20.77
CA ASN A 263 10.65 -9.78 -20.20
C ASN A 263 11.54 -8.54 -20.03
N PRO A 264 12.02 -7.91 -21.12
CA PRO A 264 12.80 -6.68 -21.00
C PRO A 264 11.96 -5.58 -20.34
N ILE A 265 12.59 -4.74 -19.50
CA ILE A 265 11.92 -3.64 -18.81
C ILE A 265 11.36 -2.66 -19.85
N PRO A 266 10.05 -2.40 -19.87
CA PRO A 266 9.46 -1.40 -20.75
C PRO A 266 9.99 0.00 -20.44
N LYS A 267 9.91 0.92 -21.42
CA LYS A 267 10.39 2.30 -21.24
C LYS A 267 9.59 3.07 -20.19
N ASP A 268 8.34 2.71 -20.02
CA ASP A 268 7.40 3.26 -19.06
C ASP A 268 7.48 2.62 -17.66
N LYS A 269 8.50 1.80 -17.40
CA LYS A 269 8.70 1.12 -16.12
C LYS A 269 10.12 1.34 -15.59
N ALA A 270 10.24 1.39 -14.27
CA ALA A 270 11.52 1.40 -13.57
C ALA A 270 12.00 -0.02 -13.24
N ALA A 271 11.07 -0.96 -13.13
CA ALA A 271 11.32 -2.38 -12.90
C ALA A 271 10.26 -3.23 -13.61
N LEU A 272 10.55 -4.50 -13.80
CA LEU A 272 9.57 -5.48 -14.21
C LEU A 272 9.86 -6.78 -13.47
N ASP A 273 8.91 -7.28 -12.69
CA ASP A 273 8.97 -8.53 -11.96
C ASP A 273 7.69 -9.34 -12.16
N THR A 274 7.61 -10.49 -11.55
CA THR A 274 6.44 -11.38 -11.64
C THR A 274 5.16 -10.74 -11.08
N PHE A 275 5.27 -9.98 -10.00
CA PHE A 275 4.14 -9.23 -9.42
C PHE A 275 3.64 -8.16 -10.38
N GLU A 276 4.58 -7.43 -11.01
CA GLU A 276 4.24 -6.37 -11.96
C GLU A 276 3.61 -6.93 -13.24
N LEU A 277 4.05 -8.10 -13.74
CA LEU A 277 3.38 -8.77 -14.86
C LEU A 277 1.93 -9.13 -14.52
N LEU A 278 1.67 -9.59 -13.30
CA LEU A 278 0.31 -9.89 -12.87
C LEU A 278 -0.53 -8.61 -12.71
N ARG A 279 0.04 -7.52 -12.16
CA ARG A 279 -0.63 -6.20 -12.09
C ARG A 279 -1.01 -5.70 -13.49
N GLU A 280 -0.10 -5.74 -14.45
CA GLU A 280 -0.42 -5.35 -15.85
C GLU A 280 -1.58 -6.14 -16.44
N SER A 281 -1.63 -7.44 -16.16
CA SER A 281 -2.73 -8.30 -16.61
C SER A 281 -4.04 -7.93 -15.93
N LEU A 282 -4.00 -7.64 -14.63
CA LEU A 282 -5.16 -7.21 -13.86
C LEU A 282 -5.67 -5.84 -14.34
N ASP A 283 -4.79 -4.87 -14.59
CA ASP A 283 -5.14 -3.53 -15.08
C ASP A 283 -5.92 -3.59 -16.40
N LEU A 284 -5.55 -4.48 -17.30
CA LEU A 284 -6.30 -4.70 -18.55
C LEU A 284 -7.70 -5.25 -18.31
N VAL A 285 -7.85 -6.15 -17.35
CA VAL A 285 -9.17 -6.67 -16.93
C VAL A 285 -10.00 -5.55 -16.33
N LEU A 286 -9.44 -4.75 -15.43
CA LEU A 286 -10.10 -3.63 -14.79
C LEU A 286 -10.49 -2.54 -15.80
N LYS A 287 -9.60 -2.22 -16.76
CA LYS A 287 -9.92 -1.33 -17.87
C LYS A 287 -11.18 -1.78 -18.60
N ASN A 288 -11.27 -3.07 -18.96
CA ASN A 288 -12.43 -3.60 -19.68
C ASN A 288 -13.71 -3.52 -18.84
N LEU A 289 -13.64 -3.84 -17.54
CA LEU A 289 -14.77 -3.74 -16.62
C LEU A 289 -15.29 -2.29 -16.47
N LEU A 290 -14.38 -1.33 -16.43
CA LEU A 290 -14.70 0.10 -16.32
C LEU A 290 -15.31 0.67 -17.61
N LEU A 291 -14.97 0.11 -18.78
CA LEU A 291 -15.52 0.50 -20.08
C LEU A 291 -16.87 -0.17 -20.39
N GLU A 292 -17.21 -1.27 -19.73
CA GLU A 292 -18.47 -1.98 -19.98
C GLU A 292 -19.69 -1.15 -19.52
N GLY A 293 -20.68 -1.01 -20.38
CA GLY A 293 -21.96 -0.32 -20.06
C GLY A 293 -22.01 1.15 -20.48
N GLU A 294 -20.97 1.70 -21.09
CA GLU A 294 -21.00 3.02 -21.73
C GLU A 294 -21.67 2.94 -23.13
N PRO A 295 -22.46 3.94 -23.53
CA PRO A 295 -22.97 4.02 -24.89
C PRO A 295 -21.83 4.08 -25.90
N ALA A 296 -21.97 3.43 -27.06
CA ALA A 296 -20.97 3.13 -28.09
C ALA A 296 -20.08 4.30 -28.61
N GLY A 297 -20.21 5.50 -28.07
CA GLY A 297 -19.44 6.69 -28.48
C GLY A 297 -17.97 6.73 -28.02
N LEU A 298 -17.58 6.03 -26.96
CA LEU A 298 -16.17 6.04 -26.46
C LEU A 298 -15.25 5.09 -27.23
N HIS A 299 -15.77 4.01 -27.79
CA HIS A 299 -15.02 3.13 -28.70
C HIS A 299 -14.56 3.85 -29.97
N ASP A 300 -15.30 4.88 -30.42
CA ASP A 300 -14.93 5.67 -31.58
C ASP A 300 -13.83 6.69 -31.30
N VAL A 301 -13.68 7.13 -30.05
CA VAL A 301 -12.62 8.06 -29.62
C VAL A 301 -11.26 7.36 -29.58
N GLU A 302 -11.19 6.13 -29.11
CA GLU A 302 -9.92 5.35 -29.08
C GLU A 302 -9.44 4.99 -30.52
N ASN A 303 -10.38 4.74 -31.45
CA ASN A 303 -10.07 4.53 -32.86
C ASN A 303 -9.70 5.85 -33.58
N ALA A 304 -10.29 6.98 -33.19
CA ALA A 304 -9.97 8.30 -33.76
C ALA A 304 -8.57 8.79 -33.31
N LEU A 305 -8.17 8.55 -32.06
CA LEU A 305 -6.85 8.91 -31.54
C LEU A 305 -5.72 8.03 -32.13
N SER A 306 -6.00 6.80 -32.53
CA SER A 306 -5.03 5.93 -33.18
C SER A 306 -4.80 6.28 -34.67
N THR A 307 -5.63 7.12 -35.29
CA THR A 307 -5.58 7.49 -36.71
C THR A 307 -5.05 8.90 -36.97
N VAL A 308 -4.81 9.73 -35.95
CA VAL A 308 -4.22 11.08 -36.13
C VAL A 308 -2.71 10.96 -36.33
N ARG A 309 -2.29 10.63 -37.57
CA ARG A 309 -0.96 10.90 -38.10
C ARG A 309 -0.99 12.21 -38.86
N SER A 310 -0.06 13.09 -38.49
CA SER A 310 0.48 14.30 -39.19
C SER A 310 -0.39 14.96 -40.30
N PRO A 311 -0.71 16.26 -40.20
CA PRO A 311 -1.26 17.01 -41.32
C PRO A 311 -0.15 17.47 -42.25
N GLN A 312 -0.11 16.93 -43.48
CA GLN A 312 0.51 17.64 -44.59
C GLN A 312 -0.36 18.84 -44.99
N LEU A 313 0.28 19.99 -45.05
CA LEU A 313 -0.32 21.24 -45.56
C LEU A 313 -0.87 21.06 -46.98
N GLY A 314 -2.16 21.26 -47.19
CA GLY A 314 -2.79 21.36 -48.49
C GLY A 314 -4.14 22.06 -48.45
N LYS A 315 -4.15 23.27 -48.90
CA LYS A 315 -5.19 24.29 -49.19
C LYS A 315 -6.66 23.88 -49.33
N ARG A 316 -7.52 24.65 -48.63
CA ARG A 316 -8.93 25.06 -48.95
C ARG A 316 -9.98 23.98 -49.08
N ALA A 317 -10.86 23.88 -48.10
CA ALA A 317 -12.31 23.80 -48.33
C ALA A 317 -13.06 24.28 -47.07
N THR A 318 -14.14 24.93 -47.33
CA THR A 318 -15.07 25.69 -46.53
C THR A 318 -15.67 24.97 -45.34
N THR A 319 -15.70 25.68 -44.21
CA THR A 319 -16.44 25.53 -42.98
C THR A 319 -17.85 24.94 -43.15
N THR A 320 -18.09 23.82 -42.48
CA THR A 320 -19.40 23.51 -41.89
C THR A 320 -19.14 22.90 -40.53
N THR A 321 -19.23 23.71 -39.50
CA THR A 321 -19.19 23.33 -38.09
C THR A 321 -20.48 22.62 -37.72
N ALA A 322 -20.43 21.31 -37.55
CA ALA A 322 -21.48 20.59 -36.85
C ALA A 322 -21.04 20.48 -35.35
N SER A 323 -21.48 21.49 -34.60
CA SER A 323 -21.44 21.45 -33.14
C SER A 323 -22.51 20.48 -32.65
N VAL A 324 -22.08 19.32 -32.13
CA VAL A 324 -22.94 18.48 -31.30
C VAL A 324 -22.96 19.10 -29.90
N THR A 325 -23.87 20.04 -29.70
CA THR A 325 -24.23 20.56 -28.39
C THR A 325 -25.06 19.53 -27.64
N VAL A 326 -24.62 19.18 -26.47
CA VAL A 326 -25.46 18.49 -25.46
C VAL A 326 -26.46 19.51 -24.91
N ALA A 327 -27.51 19.79 -25.71
CA ALA A 327 -28.61 20.66 -25.36
C ALA A 327 -29.74 19.83 -24.75
N GLY A 328 -29.58 19.47 -23.46
CA GLY A 328 -30.59 18.65 -22.77
C GLY A 328 -31.45 19.37 -21.74
N THR A 329 -30.95 20.41 -21.09
CA THR A 329 -31.64 21.02 -19.94
C THR A 329 -32.07 22.47 -20.14
N THR A 330 -31.34 23.26 -20.89
CA THR A 330 -31.69 24.66 -21.19
C THR A 330 -32.86 24.78 -22.19
N ASP A 331 -32.94 23.91 -23.18
CA ASP A 331 -34.05 23.91 -24.15
C ASP A 331 -35.40 23.49 -23.52
N LEU A 332 -35.38 22.61 -22.50
CA LEU A 332 -36.61 22.25 -21.78
C LEU A 332 -37.16 23.38 -20.89
N LEU A 333 -36.30 24.26 -20.35
CA LEU A 333 -36.75 25.47 -19.65
C LEU A 333 -37.27 26.55 -20.61
N GLN A 334 -36.58 26.77 -21.73
CA GLN A 334 -36.97 27.75 -22.77
C GLN A 334 -38.29 27.36 -23.43
N ASP A 335 -38.51 26.06 -23.71
CA ASP A 335 -39.77 25.52 -24.22
C ASP A 335 -40.93 25.58 -23.22
N THR A 336 -40.63 25.55 -21.90
CA THR A 336 -41.66 25.70 -20.85
C THR A 336 -42.15 27.15 -20.77
N ILE A 337 -41.24 28.11 -20.92
CA ILE A 337 -41.58 29.56 -21.00
C ILE A 337 -42.39 29.86 -22.25
N THR A 338 -42.02 29.32 -23.43
CA THR A 338 -42.76 29.45 -24.67
C THR A 338 -44.15 28.81 -24.65
N ALA A 339 -44.32 27.73 -23.87
CA ALA A 339 -45.62 27.09 -23.67
C ALA A 339 -46.52 27.93 -22.74
N ALA A 340 -45.95 28.57 -21.72
CA ALA A 340 -46.69 29.52 -20.86
C ALA A 340 -47.15 30.79 -21.63
N GLU A 341 -46.32 31.31 -22.51
CA GLU A 341 -46.69 32.43 -23.42
C GLU A 341 -47.77 32.03 -24.42
N LYS A 342 -47.74 30.81 -24.96
CA LYS A 342 -48.84 30.28 -25.81
C LYS A 342 -50.14 30.14 -25.07
N LEU A 343 -50.14 29.84 -23.77
CA LEU A 343 -51.36 29.82 -22.93
C LEU A 343 -51.96 31.21 -22.78
N HIS A 344 -51.17 32.26 -22.76
CA HIS A 344 -51.64 33.65 -22.66
C HIS A 344 -52.29 34.15 -23.93
N ARG A 345 -51.85 33.67 -25.10
CA ARG A 345 -52.45 34.03 -26.45
C ARG A 345 -53.78 33.30 -26.75
N VAL A 346 -54.05 32.15 -26.13
CA VAL A 346 -55.28 31.36 -26.31
C VAL A 346 -56.51 31.99 -25.62
N ARG A 347 -56.30 32.97 -24.74
CA ARG A 347 -57.40 33.67 -24.03
C ARG A 347 -58.32 34.51 -24.94
N LYS A 348 -58.01 34.61 -26.24
CA LYS A 348 -58.78 35.43 -27.23
C LYS A 348 -59.61 34.62 -28.20
N ARG A 349 -59.77 33.30 -28.11
CA ARG A 349 -60.59 32.48 -29.01
C ARG A 349 -61.75 31.82 -28.27
N GLY A 350 -62.89 31.55 -28.99
CA GLY A 350 -64.17 31.12 -28.43
C GLY A 350 -64.20 29.95 -27.45
N ARG A 351 -65.16 29.94 -26.55
CA ARG A 351 -65.18 29.05 -25.33
C ARG A 351 -65.08 27.53 -25.62
N ALA A 352 -65.49 26.99 -26.75
CA ALA A 352 -65.40 25.50 -26.99
C ALA A 352 -64.03 25.04 -27.46
N ASP A 353 -63.32 25.83 -28.29
CA ASP A 353 -61.96 25.51 -28.71
C ASP A 353 -60.90 25.81 -27.65
N GLN A 354 -61.21 26.74 -26.74
CA GLN A 354 -60.36 27.02 -25.59
C GLN A 354 -60.21 25.80 -24.63
N ASN A 355 -61.25 25.03 -24.42
CA ASN A 355 -61.19 23.88 -23.52
C ASN A 355 -60.40 22.69 -24.12
N ARG A 356 -60.46 22.50 -25.43
CA ARG A 356 -59.71 21.44 -26.12
C ARG A 356 -58.21 21.79 -26.20
N SER A 357 -57.88 23.01 -26.50
CA SER A 357 -56.49 23.51 -26.55
C SER A 357 -55.87 23.60 -25.16
N ARG A 358 -56.64 24.02 -24.12
CA ARG A 358 -56.18 23.99 -22.72
C ARG A 358 -55.87 22.56 -22.22
N ARG A 359 -56.75 21.59 -22.48
CA ARG A 359 -56.52 20.17 -22.14
C ARG A 359 -55.30 19.60 -22.88
N ALA A 360 -55.09 19.92 -24.14
CA ALA A 360 -53.95 19.46 -24.91
C ALA A 360 -52.59 20.03 -24.39
N VAL A 361 -52.57 21.34 -24.05
CA VAL A 361 -51.40 22.00 -23.47
C VAL A 361 -51.15 21.47 -22.04
N GLN A 362 -52.19 21.29 -21.23
CA GLN A 362 -52.08 20.76 -19.87
C GLN A 362 -51.63 19.31 -19.87
N ASN A 363 -52.08 18.45 -20.78
CA ASN A 363 -51.60 17.10 -20.95
C ASN A 363 -50.12 17.05 -21.42
N LYS A 364 -49.72 17.94 -22.35
CA LYS A 364 -48.28 18.07 -22.73
C LYS A 364 -47.40 18.50 -21.56
N LEU A 365 -47.87 19.44 -20.72
CA LEU A 365 -47.15 19.88 -19.51
C LEU A 365 -47.03 18.73 -18.47
N ILE A 366 -48.11 17.96 -18.28
CA ILE A 366 -48.11 16.80 -17.36
C ILE A 366 -47.16 15.72 -17.87
N ILE A 367 -47.16 15.39 -19.16
CA ILE A 367 -46.26 14.39 -19.76
C ILE A 367 -44.80 14.86 -19.66
N ARG A 368 -44.51 16.12 -19.94
CA ARG A 368 -43.16 16.70 -19.83
C ARG A 368 -42.69 16.75 -18.38
N SER A 369 -43.55 17.16 -17.42
CA SER A 369 -43.20 17.11 -16.00
C SER A 369 -42.96 15.69 -15.48
N ALA A 370 -43.71 14.71 -16.00
CA ALA A 370 -43.45 13.29 -15.69
C ALA A 370 -42.16 12.78 -16.33
N GLN A 371 -41.81 13.23 -17.53
CA GLN A 371 -40.52 12.94 -18.16
C GLN A 371 -39.35 13.57 -17.41
N VAL A 372 -39.42 14.85 -17.03
CA VAL A 372 -38.42 15.53 -16.21
C VAL A 372 -38.25 14.84 -14.85
N LYS A 373 -39.36 14.43 -14.20
CA LYS A 373 -39.30 13.64 -12.95
C LYS A 373 -38.69 12.25 -13.15
N ARG A 374 -38.92 11.58 -14.29
CA ARG A 374 -38.30 10.31 -14.63
C ARG A 374 -36.79 10.44 -14.92
N VAL A 375 -36.39 11.49 -15.67
CA VAL A 375 -34.98 11.78 -15.92
C VAL A 375 -34.28 12.11 -14.62
N ARG A 376 -34.83 13.01 -13.79
CA ARG A 376 -34.24 13.36 -12.48
C ARG A 376 -34.21 12.17 -11.51
N LYS A 377 -35.23 11.28 -11.52
CA LYS A 377 -35.21 10.05 -10.72
C LYS A 377 -34.19 9.04 -11.27
N ARG A 378 -33.96 9.01 -12.60
CA ARG A 378 -32.94 8.18 -13.23
C ARG A 378 -31.53 8.72 -12.96
N GLU A 379 -31.33 10.03 -13.00
CA GLU A 379 -30.08 10.71 -12.59
C GLU A 379 -29.76 10.49 -11.10
N LEU A 380 -30.78 10.57 -10.23
CA LEU A 380 -30.62 10.27 -8.80
C LEU A 380 -30.29 8.78 -8.55
N LEU A 381 -30.88 7.85 -9.28
CA LEU A 381 -30.58 6.42 -9.17
C LEU A 381 -29.19 6.06 -9.71
N ILE A 382 -28.71 6.78 -10.74
CA ILE A 382 -27.37 6.62 -11.30
C ILE A 382 -26.31 7.17 -10.33
N ASN A 383 -26.61 8.27 -9.64
CA ASN A 383 -25.70 8.87 -8.66
C ASN A 383 -25.59 8.06 -7.35
N ASP A 384 -26.47 7.08 -7.12
CA ASP A 384 -26.40 6.22 -5.94
C ASP A 384 -25.68 4.89 -6.20
N ASP A 385 -25.34 4.55 -7.44
CA ASP A 385 -24.68 3.29 -7.81
C ASP A 385 -23.14 3.45 -7.73
N ALA A 386 -22.52 2.68 -6.85
CA ALA A 386 -21.07 2.72 -6.61
C ALA A 386 -20.25 2.29 -7.84
N GLU A 387 -20.70 1.27 -8.59
CA GLU A 387 -20.00 0.83 -9.80
C GLU A 387 -20.11 1.88 -10.91
N MET A 388 -21.25 2.56 -11.02
CA MET A 388 -21.42 3.66 -11.97
C MET A 388 -20.56 4.87 -11.59
N LYS A 389 -20.43 5.21 -10.28
CA LYS A 389 -19.49 6.25 -9.81
C LYS A 389 -18.05 5.93 -10.20
N ALA A 390 -17.60 4.65 -10.04
CA ALA A 390 -16.28 4.22 -10.45
C ALA A 390 -16.07 4.39 -11.99
N ARG A 391 -17.07 4.02 -12.80
CA ARG A 391 -17.05 4.21 -14.26
C ARG A 391 -16.99 5.70 -14.63
N HIS A 392 -17.79 6.55 -13.99
CA HIS A 392 -17.77 8.00 -14.22
C HIS A 392 -16.42 8.62 -13.82
N LEU A 393 -15.81 8.18 -12.74
CA LEU A 393 -14.47 8.62 -12.36
C LEU A 393 -13.44 8.23 -13.44
N PHE A 394 -13.50 6.99 -13.94
CA PHE A 394 -12.66 6.52 -15.03
C PHE A 394 -12.87 7.33 -16.32
N VAL A 395 -14.13 7.52 -16.74
CA VAL A 395 -14.46 8.30 -17.94
C VAL A 395 -14.00 9.74 -17.84
N SER A 396 -14.21 10.39 -16.68
CA SER A 396 -13.73 11.76 -16.45
C SER A 396 -12.21 11.87 -16.53
N CYS A 397 -11.49 10.86 -16.00
CA CYS A 397 -10.04 10.75 -16.11
C CYS A 397 -9.57 10.57 -17.56
N MET A 398 -10.27 9.76 -18.35
CA MET A 398 -9.95 9.51 -19.76
C MET A 398 -10.32 10.67 -20.71
N ASN A 399 -11.14 11.62 -20.27
CA ASN A 399 -11.57 12.74 -21.11
C ASN A 399 -10.51 13.84 -21.15
N TYR A 400 -9.39 13.53 -21.83
CA TYR A 400 -8.24 14.40 -21.92
C TYR A 400 -8.57 15.75 -22.58
N ALA A 401 -9.35 15.74 -23.65
CA ALA A 401 -9.74 16.97 -24.35
C ALA A 401 -10.45 17.98 -23.43
N LEU A 402 -11.29 17.50 -22.51
CA LEU A 402 -11.96 18.36 -21.55
C LEU A 402 -11.00 18.84 -20.43
N ILE A 403 -10.08 18.01 -20.01
CA ILE A 403 -9.03 18.39 -19.04
C ILE A 403 -8.17 19.50 -19.63
N GLU A 404 -7.71 19.33 -20.87
CA GLU A 404 -6.94 20.34 -21.60
C GLU A 404 -7.72 21.64 -21.82
N GLN A 405 -9.00 21.55 -22.23
CA GLN A 405 -9.87 22.71 -22.39
C GLN A 405 -10.05 23.50 -21.09
N ARG A 406 -10.18 22.82 -19.95
CA ARG A 406 -10.35 23.47 -18.64
C ARG A 406 -9.02 24.03 -18.10
N GLY A 407 -7.90 23.44 -18.53
CA GLY A 407 -6.54 23.87 -18.19
C GLY A 407 -6.34 24.08 -16.69
N LEU A 408 -5.84 25.25 -16.30
CA LEU A 408 -5.46 25.58 -14.92
C LEU A 408 -6.62 26.10 -14.06
N GLU A 409 -7.77 26.41 -14.65
CA GLU A 409 -8.86 27.10 -13.95
C GLU A 409 -9.35 26.38 -12.69
N PRO A 410 -9.53 25.05 -12.69
CA PRO A 410 -9.94 24.32 -11.48
C PRO A 410 -8.92 24.43 -10.35
N LEU A 411 -7.63 24.36 -10.67
CA LEU A 411 -6.55 24.49 -9.67
C LEU A 411 -6.47 25.92 -9.12
N ARG A 412 -6.54 26.96 -9.98
CA ARG A 412 -6.53 28.36 -9.56
C ARG A 412 -7.70 28.69 -8.63
N THR A 413 -8.90 28.22 -8.98
CA THR A 413 -10.10 28.39 -8.14
C THR A 413 -9.88 27.76 -6.75
N LEU A 414 -9.30 26.57 -6.71
CA LEU A 414 -9.00 25.89 -5.45
C LEU A 414 -7.95 26.65 -4.63
N LEU A 415 -6.83 27.07 -5.24
CA LEU A 415 -5.78 27.83 -4.57
C LEU A 415 -6.30 29.15 -4.00
N HIS A 416 -7.12 29.88 -4.76
CA HIS A 416 -7.77 31.08 -4.28
C HIS A 416 -8.67 30.81 -3.05
N SER A 417 -9.42 29.71 -3.05
CA SER A 417 -10.25 29.30 -1.89
C SER A 417 -9.44 28.89 -0.66
N LEU A 418 -8.15 28.56 -0.82
CA LEU A 418 -7.20 28.24 0.25
C LEU A 418 -6.42 29.47 0.73
N GLY A 419 -6.76 30.67 0.31
CA GLY A 419 -6.12 31.91 0.74
C GLY A 419 -5.13 32.51 -0.28
N GLY A 420 -5.03 31.93 -1.47
CA GLY A 420 -4.06 32.33 -2.50
C GLY A 420 -2.69 31.69 -2.33
N TRP A 421 -1.90 31.67 -3.40
CA TRP A 421 -0.52 31.16 -3.35
C TRP A 421 0.46 32.28 -3.59
N PRO A 422 1.31 32.68 -2.59
CA PRO A 422 2.16 33.88 -2.68
C PRO A 422 3.01 33.97 -3.95
N VAL A 423 3.59 32.84 -4.40
CA VAL A 423 4.42 32.84 -5.61
C VAL A 423 3.62 33.12 -6.90
N LEU A 424 2.33 32.85 -6.92
CA LEU A 424 1.45 33.16 -8.05
C LEU A 424 0.83 34.56 -7.98
N GLU A 425 0.60 35.06 -6.77
CA GLU A 425 -0.17 36.28 -6.51
C GLU A 425 0.57 37.20 -5.49
N PRO A 426 1.87 37.56 -5.74
CA PRO A 426 2.70 38.24 -4.75
C PRO A 426 2.14 39.61 -4.33
N ASP A 427 1.45 40.33 -5.25
CA ASP A 427 0.92 41.67 -4.99
C ASP A 427 -0.43 41.66 -4.25
N THR A 428 -1.12 40.53 -4.22
CA THR A 428 -2.49 40.43 -3.69
C THR A 428 -2.61 39.46 -2.52
N TRP A 429 -1.57 38.68 -2.24
CA TRP A 429 -1.56 37.77 -1.10
C TRP A 429 -1.47 38.51 0.21
N ASP A 430 -2.31 38.14 1.17
CA ASP A 430 -2.46 38.82 2.44
C ASP A 430 -1.72 38.10 3.56
N GLU A 431 -0.47 38.51 3.82
CA GLU A 431 0.38 37.95 4.87
C GLU A 431 -0.22 38.12 6.28
N ALA A 432 -0.94 39.25 6.52
CA ALA A 432 -1.47 39.56 7.84
C ALA A 432 -2.62 38.60 8.24
N ASN A 433 -3.31 38.01 7.28
CA ASN A 433 -4.36 37.02 7.49
C ASN A 433 -3.91 35.57 7.29
N PHE A 434 -2.61 35.34 7.02
CA PHE A 434 -2.07 34.01 6.88
C PHE A 434 -1.92 33.31 8.24
N ASP A 435 -2.48 32.11 8.35
CA ASP A 435 -2.34 31.21 9.50
C ASP A 435 -1.95 29.82 8.97
N TRP A 436 -0.70 29.44 9.24
CA TRP A 436 -0.14 28.17 8.77
C TRP A 436 -0.90 26.94 9.31
N LEU A 437 -1.40 27.00 10.56
CA LEU A 437 -2.14 25.92 11.18
C LEU A 437 -3.51 25.71 10.50
N ASN A 438 -4.21 26.79 10.19
CA ASN A 438 -5.47 26.74 9.45
C ASN A 438 -5.27 26.19 8.05
N LEU A 439 -4.20 26.60 7.34
CA LEU A 439 -3.91 26.08 6.01
C LEU A 439 -3.55 24.59 6.07
N THR A 440 -2.69 24.17 7.01
CA THR A 440 -2.32 22.75 7.22
C THR A 440 -3.58 21.92 7.49
N ALA A 441 -4.46 22.36 8.38
CA ALA A 441 -5.72 21.67 8.68
C ALA A 441 -6.67 21.63 7.46
N ALA A 442 -6.73 22.71 6.65
CA ALA A 442 -7.52 22.76 5.43
C ALA A 442 -7.01 21.77 4.36
N LEU A 443 -5.68 21.64 4.22
CA LEU A 443 -5.05 20.66 3.32
C LEU A 443 -5.31 19.22 3.78
N ARG A 444 -5.31 18.98 5.10
CA ARG A 444 -5.64 17.67 5.66
C ARG A 444 -7.06 17.22 5.30
N ARG A 445 -8.02 18.13 5.17
CA ARG A 445 -9.40 17.82 4.71
C ARG A 445 -9.43 17.26 3.27
N TYR A 446 -8.41 17.50 2.47
CA TYR A 446 -8.17 16.87 1.18
C TYR A 446 -7.21 15.68 1.26
N ASN A 447 -7.12 15.04 2.41
CA ASN A 447 -6.24 13.89 2.66
C ASN A 447 -4.78 14.15 2.29
N ASN A 448 -4.27 15.33 2.66
CA ASN A 448 -2.91 15.74 2.37
C ASN A 448 -2.24 16.25 3.66
N ASP A 449 -1.35 15.41 4.20
CA ASP A 449 -0.56 15.73 5.38
C ASP A 449 0.67 16.55 4.98
N VAL A 450 0.80 17.75 5.56
CA VAL A 450 1.98 18.59 5.41
C VAL A 450 2.33 19.17 6.77
N LEU A 451 3.58 19.17 7.17
CA LEU A 451 4.10 19.53 8.48
C LEU A 451 3.65 18.59 9.61
N ILE A 452 2.38 18.27 9.72
CA ILE A 452 1.81 17.40 10.76
C ILE A 452 1.12 16.24 10.06
N VAL A 453 1.52 15.01 10.37
CA VAL A 453 0.78 13.80 9.98
C VAL A 453 -0.23 13.48 11.06
N GLU A 454 -1.49 13.27 10.67
CA GLU A 454 -2.58 12.95 11.59
C GLU A 454 -3.49 11.87 10.99
N TRP A 455 -3.84 10.87 11.79
CA TRP A 455 -4.83 9.86 11.39
C TRP A 455 -5.64 9.36 12.58
N VAL A 456 -6.81 8.79 12.29
CA VAL A 456 -7.63 8.07 13.26
C VAL A 456 -7.52 6.57 13.02
N GLY A 457 -7.00 5.84 13.98
CA GLY A 457 -6.82 4.39 13.87
C GLY A 457 -6.71 3.71 15.23
N PRO A 458 -6.55 2.37 15.25
CA PRO A 458 -6.40 1.61 16.48
C PRO A 458 -5.24 2.12 17.33
N ASP A 459 -5.47 2.32 18.62
CA ASP A 459 -4.40 2.57 19.57
C ASP A 459 -3.51 1.33 19.66
N ILE A 460 -2.21 1.47 19.44
CA ILE A 460 -1.29 0.33 19.44
C ILE A 460 -1.17 -0.37 20.81
N LYS A 461 -1.58 0.29 21.91
CA LYS A 461 -1.64 -0.32 23.25
C LYS A 461 -3.04 -0.73 23.68
N ASN A 462 -4.07 -0.34 22.93
CA ASN A 462 -5.46 -0.76 23.10
C ASN A 462 -6.13 -0.91 21.72
N SER A 463 -5.87 -2.02 21.07
CA SER A 463 -6.29 -2.28 19.68
C SER A 463 -7.80 -2.34 19.45
N ASP A 464 -8.62 -2.18 20.49
CA ASP A 464 -10.09 -2.11 20.42
C ASP A 464 -10.62 -0.68 20.36
N GLU A 465 -9.76 0.33 20.55
CA GLU A 465 -10.10 1.76 20.58
C GLU A 465 -9.48 2.49 19.38
N ASN A 466 -10.30 3.24 18.63
CA ASN A 466 -9.80 4.18 17.63
C ASN A 466 -9.45 5.51 18.29
N ILE A 467 -8.23 6.01 18.05
CA ILE A 467 -7.69 7.22 18.66
C ILE A 467 -7.04 8.10 17.59
N VAL A 468 -7.02 9.41 17.81
CA VAL A 468 -6.22 10.33 16.98
C VAL A 468 -4.74 10.10 17.28
N GLN A 469 -3.94 10.00 16.23
CA GLN A 469 -2.51 9.79 16.31
C GLN A 469 -1.79 10.86 15.51
N PHE A 470 -0.64 11.32 16.01
CA PHE A 470 0.21 12.33 15.39
C PHE A 470 1.62 11.81 15.16
N ASP A 471 2.20 12.19 14.02
CA ASP A 471 3.59 11.86 13.68
C ASP A 471 4.27 12.99 12.90
N GLN A 472 5.59 12.85 12.66
CA GLN A 472 6.38 13.73 11.80
C GLN A 472 5.91 13.66 10.34
N THR A 473 6.18 14.72 9.58
CA THR A 473 5.81 14.80 8.16
C THR A 473 6.67 13.89 7.28
N SER A 474 6.12 13.53 6.12
CA SER A 474 6.88 13.04 4.98
C SER A 474 7.49 14.22 4.20
N LEU A 475 8.62 14.01 3.54
CA LEU A 475 9.30 15.03 2.74
C LEU A 475 8.92 14.95 1.25
N GLY A 476 9.36 15.89 0.46
CA GLY A 476 9.17 15.92 -0.99
C GLY A 476 10.04 14.90 -1.73
N LEU A 477 11.21 14.55 -1.19
CA LEU A 477 12.05 13.44 -1.61
C LEU A 477 11.91 12.25 -0.65
N PRO A 478 12.28 11.03 -1.03
CA PRO A 478 11.93 9.81 -0.30
C PRO A 478 12.41 9.75 1.15
N THR A 479 13.59 10.25 1.46
CA THR A 479 14.14 10.26 2.83
C THR A 479 14.91 11.56 3.10
N ARG A 480 15.15 11.87 4.40
CA ARG A 480 15.96 13.02 4.84
C ARG A 480 17.36 13.05 4.19
N ASP A 481 17.93 11.91 3.91
CA ASP A 481 19.26 11.76 3.33
C ASP A 481 19.39 12.37 1.92
N TYR A 482 18.31 12.48 1.19
CA TYR A 482 18.29 13.13 -0.12
C TYR A 482 18.59 14.63 -0.03
N TYR A 483 18.31 15.25 1.12
CA TYR A 483 18.58 16.67 1.41
C TYR A 483 19.96 16.85 2.06
N LEU A 484 20.35 15.95 2.98
CA LEU A 484 21.46 16.16 3.90
C LEU A 484 22.79 15.57 3.39
N GLN A 485 22.73 14.51 2.56
CA GLN A 485 23.95 13.85 2.08
C GLN A 485 24.43 14.40 0.74
N PRO A 486 25.72 14.85 0.63
CA PRO A 486 26.27 15.42 -0.61
C PRO A 486 26.15 14.50 -1.84
N GLY A 487 26.21 13.17 -1.65
CA GLY A 487 26.08 12.17 -2.71
C GLY A 487 24.72 12.16 -3.41
N ASN A 488 23.70 12.76 -2.78
CA ASN A 488 22.33 12.83 -3.29
C ASN A 488 22.01 14.14 -4.02
N ARG A 489 22.96 15.09 -4.14
CA ARG A 489 22.74 16.41 -4.72
C ARG A 489 22.08 16.40 -6.09
N LYS A 490 22.38 15.41 -6.93
CA LYS A 490 21.75 15.27 -8.26
C LYS A 490 20.23 15.08 -8.19
N TYR A 491 19.72 14.40 -7.17
CA TYR A 491 18.30 14.17 -6.97
C TYR A 491 17.60 15.43 -6.43
N LEU A 492 18.26 16.14 -5.52
CA LEU A 492 17.78 17.42 -5.03
C LEU A 492 17.70 18.46 -6.16
N GLU A 493 18.70 18.46 -7.07
CA GLU A 493 18.67 19.34 -8.24
C GLU A 493 17.55 18.95 -9.23
N ALA A 494 17.30 17.67 -9.43
CA ALA A 494 16.17 17.21 -10.24
C ALA A 494 14.81 17.63 -9.63
N TYR A 495 14.69 17.58 -8.30
CA TYR A 495 13.53 18.07 -7.57
C TYR A 495 13.36 19.57 -7.70
N ARG A 496 14.44 20.34 -7.55
CA ARG A 496 14.48 21.79 -7.80
C ARG A 496 13.96 22.13 -9.20
N GLN A 497 14.50 21.46 -10.22
CA GLN A 497 14.09 21.68 -11.60
C GLN A 497 12.60 21.37 -11.82
N PHE A 498 12.11 20.32 -11.22
CA PHE A 498 10.70 19.96 -11.27
C PHE A 498 9.78 21.03 -10.65
N MET A 499 10.17 21.59 -9.49
CA MET A 499 9.44 22.68 -8.83
C MET A 499 9.41 23.94 -9.71
N VAL A 500 10.56 24.39 -10.20
CA VAL A 500 10.69 25.58 -11.06
C VAL A 500 9.83 25.43 -12.31
N GLU A 501 9.85 24.26 -12.91
CA GLU A 501 9.09 23.97 -14.13
C GLU A 501 7.58 24.02 -13.90
N VAL A 502 7.10 23.36 -12.83
CA VAL A 502 5.67 23.37 -12.48
C VAL A 502 5.19 24.78 -12.16
N ILE A 503 5.94 25.55 -11.37
CA ILE A 503 5.60 26.93 -11.00
C ILE A 503 5.63 27.83 -12.25
N GLY A 504 6.58 27.61 -13.15
CA GLY A 504 6.65 28.30 -14.45
C GLY A 504 5.44 28.01 -15.35
N LEU A 505 4.98 26.73 -15.39
CA LEU A 505 3.77 26.34 -16.12
C LEU A 505 2.49 26.99 -15.57
N LEU A 506 2.48 27.38 -14.30
CA LEU A 506 1.39 28.14 -13.68
C LEU A 506 1.42 29.63 -14.05
N GLY A 507 2.48 30.11 -14.73
CA GLY A 507 2.58 31.46 -15.27
C GLY A 507 3.55 32.38 -14.53
N VAL A 508 4.34 31.85 -13.59
CA VAL A 508 5.34 32.63 -12.85
C VAL A 508 6.62 32.81 -13.70
N PRO A 509 7.23 34.00 -13.75
CA PRO A 509 8.51 34.21 -14.42
C PRO A 509 9.62 33.29 -13.87
N ALA A 510 10.52 32.83 -14.75
CA ALA A 510 11.50 31.79 -14.41
C ALA A 510 12.41 32.18 -13.24
N ASP A 511 12.84 33.43 -13.14
CA ASP A 511 13.73 33.89 -12.06
C ASP A 511 12.98 33.94 -10.71
N THR A 512 11.72 34.37 -10.69
CA THR A 512 10.85 34.36 -9.51
C THR A 512 10.56 32.92 -9.07
N ALA A 513 10.23 32.04 -10.02
CA ALA A 513 9.98 30.63 -9.77
C ALA A 513 11.22 29.95 -9.15
N ARG A 514 12.42 30.27 -9.65
CA ARG A 514 13.69 29.77 -9.12
C ARG A 514 13.94 30.25 -7.72
N ALA A 515 13.83 31.55 -7.47
CA ALA A 515 14.07 32.12 -6.15
C ALA A 515 13.11 31.52 -5.09
N ALA A 516 11.82 31.48 -5.37
CA ALA A 516 10.85 30.87 -4.46
C ALA A 516 11.07 29.35 -4.27
N THR A 517 11.54 28.64 -5.31
CA THR A 517 11.91 27.23 -5.19
C THR A 517 13.12 27.04 -4.27
N ASP A 518 14.12 27.88 -4.38
CA ASP A 518 15.33 27.81 -3.55
C ASP A 518 14.97 28.01 -2.08
N GLU A 519 14.15 29.01 -1.77
CA GLU A 519 13.63 29.26 -0.40
C GLU A 519 12.84 28.05 0.14
N MET A 520 11.97 27.44 -0.66
CA MET A 520 11.21 26.27 -0.25
C MET A 520 12.07 25.03 -0.03
N ILE A 521 13.13 24.82 -0.83
CA ILE A 521 14.09 23.72 -0.66
C ILE A 521 14.94 23.92 0.58
N ASP A 522 15.37 25.16 0.86
CA ASP A 522 16.12 25.49 2.06
C ASP A 522 15.26 25.25 3.32
N PHE A 523 13.99 25.63 3.29
CA PHE A 523 13.04 25.30 4.36
C PHE A 523 12.85 23.78 4.51
N GLU A 524 12.62 23.04 3.42
CA GLU A 524 12.45 21.59 3.46
C GLU A 524 13.72 20.84 3.88
N THR A 525 14.90 21.40 3.59
CA THR A 525 16.17 20.87 4.09
C THR A 525 16.29 21.02 5.61
N GLN A 526 15.86 22.14 6.16
CA GLN A 526 15.81 22.35 7.61
C GLN A 526 14.75 21.41 8.23
N LEU A 527 13.59 21.26 7.59
CA LEU A 527 12.57 20.32 8.00
C LEU A 527 13.09 18.87 7.98
N ALA A 528 13.87 18.47 6.96
CA ALA A 528 14.52 17.17 6.89
C ALA A 528 15.51 16.95 8.05
N ASN A 529 16.19 18.00 8.48
CA ASN A 529 17.15 17.91 9.58
C ASN A 529 16.48 17.59 10.93
N ILE A 530 15.29 18.11 11.18
CA ILE A 530 14.52 17.88 12.42
C ILE A 530 13.70 16.58 12.41
N THR A 531 13.61 15.86 11.27
CA THR A 531 12.92 14.54 11.25
C THR A 531 13.82 13.46 11.83
N SER A 532 13.22 12.49 12.52
CA SER A 532 13.92 11.31 13.06
C SER A 532 14.47 10.42 11.93
N THR A 533 15.57 9.74 12.21
CA THR A 533 16.15 8.74 11.31
C THR A 533 15.35 7.44 11.32
N PRO A 534 15.51 6.56 10.33
CA PRO A 534 14.87 5.24 10.33
C PRO A 534 15.22 4.41 11.57
N GLU A 535 16.47 4.48 12.04
CA GLU A 535 16.96 3.74 13.20
C GLU A 535 16.26 4.19 14.49
N GLU A 536 16.11 5.51 14.69
CA GLU A 536 15.37 6.08 15.84
C GLU A 536 13.91 5.64 15.84
N ARG A 537 13.34 5.40 14.65
CA ARG A 537 11.94 5.00 14.49
C ARG A 537 11.72 3.48 14.61
N ASN A 538 12.75 2.67 14.65
CA ASN A 538 12.63 1.21 14.79
C ASN A 538 12.00 0.81 16.13
N ASN A 539 12.18 1.57 17.20
CA ASN A 539 11.58 1.28 18.51
C ASN A 539 10.30 2.07 18.77
N VAL A 540 9.20 1.59 18.20
CA VAL A 540 7.88 2.23 18.35
C VAL A 540 7.42 2.35 19.81
N SER A 541 7.90 1.47 20.71
CA SER A 541 7.54 1.52 22.13
C SER A 541 8.05 2.78 22.83
N THR A 542 9.22 3.29 22.44
CA THR A 542 9.81 4.52 23.01
C THR A 542 9.19 5.77 22.44
N LEU A 543 8.69 5.72 21.20
CA LEU A 543 8.05 6.84 20.52
C LEU A 543 6.62 7.08 21.02
N TYR A 544 5.93 6.03 21.45
CA TYR A 544 4.53 6.09 21.81
C TYR A 544 4.29 6.91 23.09
N ARG A 545 3.54 8.02 22.95
CA ARG A 545 3.09 8.87 24.07
C ARG A 545 1.59 9.13 23.99
N LYS A 546 0.79 8.52 24.87
CA LYS A 546 -0.66 8.80 25.00
C LYS A 546 -0.88 9.92 25.99
N LEU A 547 -1.51 11.01 25.55
CA LEU A 547 -1.72 12.26 26.29
C LEU A 547 -3.18 12.71 26.10
N ILE A 548 -3.70 13.55 26.97
CA ILE A 548 -4.88 14.37 26.65
C ILE A 548 -4.43 15.63 25.91
N LEU A 549 -5.31 16.23 25.10
CA LEU A 549 -4.98 17.43 24.31
C LEU A 549 -4.50 18.61 25.17
N GLU A 550 -5.04 18.77 26.37
CA GLU A 550 -4.58 19.78 27.33
C GLU A 550 -3.10 19.58 27.70
N GLN A 551 -2.66 18.32 27.95
CA GLN A 551 -1.26 18.00 28.22
C GLN A 551 -0.37 18.18 26.98
N LEU A 552 -0.89 17.83 25.79
CA LEU A 552 -0.16 18.06 24.55
C LEU A 552 0.03 19.55 24.29
N HIS A 553 -0.97 20.37 24.61
CA HIS A 553 -0.86 21.84 24.52
C HIS A 553 0.12 22.41 25.56
N GLU A 554 0.20 21.83 26.77
CA GLU A 554 1.23 22.22 27.76
C GLU A 554 2.66 21.94 27.27
N GLU A 555 2.86 20.85 26.48
CA GLU A 555 4.16 20.47 25.95
C GLU A 555 4.58 21.22 24.68
N VAL A 556 3.62 21.64 23.85
CA VAL A 556 3.80 22.43 22.62
C VAL A 556 2.69 23.48 22.54
N PRO A 557 2.80 24.57 23.32
CA PRO A 557 1.72 25.56 23.48
C PRO A 557 1.48 26.43 22.24
N GLU A 558 2.44 26.49 21.32
CA GLU A 558 2.36 27.28 20.09
C GLU A 558 1.39 26.66 19.06
N ILE A 559 1.06 25.37 19.20
CA ILE A 559 0.08 24.69 18.34
C ILE A 559 -1.26 24.60 19.08
N ASP A 560 -2.27 25.26 18.53
CA ASP A 560 -3.65 25.10 19.01
C ASP A 560 -4.24 23.77 18.48
N TRP A 561 -3.91 22.68 19.17
CA TRP A 561 -4.32 21.32 18.82
C TRP A 561 -5.84 21.16 18.78
N THR A 562 -6.56 21.84 19.64
CA THR A 562 -8.03 21.80 19.69
C THR A 562 -8.64 22.44 18.45
N ARG A 563 -8.12 23.58 18.02
CA ARG A 563 -8.51 24.25 16.77
C ARG A 563 -8.17 23.40 15.56
N TYR A 564 -6.94 22.87 15.50
CA TYR A 564 -6.49 21.99 14.43
C TYR A 564 -7.46 20.81 14.24
N LEU A 565 -7.70 20.04 15.32
CA LEU A 565 -8.58 18.87 15.25
C LEU A 565 -10.05 19.26 14.99
N THR A 566 -10.52 20.39 15.48
CA THR A 566 -11.89 20.87 15.19
C THR A 566 -12.07 21.13 13.69
N ILE A 567 -11.08 21.74 13.01
CA ILE A 567 -11.11 21.97 11.57
C ILE A 567 -11.03 20.63 10.81
N VAL A 568 -10.11 19.77 11.21
CA VAL A 568 -9.84 18.48 10.54
C VAL A 568 -11.02 17.51 10.70
N THR A 569 -11.61 17.38 11.88
CA THR A 569 -12.72 16.46 12.15
C THR A 569 -14.09 17.04 11.78
N GLU A 570 -14.16 18.35 11.46
CA GLU A 570 -15.43 19.09 11.27
C GLU A 570 -16.39 18.97 12.47
N ARG A 571 -15.85 18.74 13.67
CA ARG A 571 -16.61 18.60 14.94
C ARG A 571 -15.81 19.23 16.07
N PRO A 572 -16.48 19.83 17.06
CA PRO A 572 -15.80 20.31 18.27
C PRO A 572 -15.08 19.16 18.99
N VAL A 573 -13.82 19.35 19.32
CA VAL A 573 -13.00 18.40 20.08
C VAL A 573 -12.77 18.96 21.49
N ASN A 574 -12.89 18.10 22.51
CA ASN A 574 -12.67 18.51 23.90
C ASN A 574 -11.18 18.36 24.26
N GLY A 575 -10.62 19.30 25.00
CA GLY A 575 -9.24 19.27 25.52
C GLY A 575 -8.90 18.03 26.36
N SER A 576 -9.92 17.36 26.94
CA SER A 576 -9.76 16.08 27.64
C SER A 576 -9.71 14.84 26.73
N ALA A 577 -9.81 14.99 25.39
CA ALA A 577 -9.70 13.89 24.46
C ALA A 577 -8.27 13.31 24.47
N PHE A 578 -8.17 11.98 24.49
CA PHE A 578 -6.88 11.31 24.38
C PHE A 578 -6.39 11.29 22.93
N VAL A 579 -5.09 11.48 22.77
CA VAL A 579 -4.36 11.37 21.50
C VAL A 579 -3.05 10.61 21.71
N VAL A 580 -2.47 10.08 20.64
CA VAL A 580 -1.12 9.50 20.66
C VAL A 580 -0.18 10.39 19.86
N MET A 581 1.00 10.68 20.41
CA MET A 581 2.07 11.42 19.76
C MET A 581 3.30 10.52 19.61
N PHE A 582 3.77 10.32 18.37
CA PHE A 582 4.97 9.53 18.06
C PHE A 582 6.23 10.38 17.83
N ALA A 583 6.08 11.68 17.59
CA ALA A 583 7.18 12.55 17.17
C ALA A 583 7.22 13.87 17.98
N MET A 584 7.24 13.79 19.29
CA MET A 584 7.21 14.97 20.18
C MET A 584 8.41 15.89 19.98
N GLY A 585 9.63 15.34 19.78
CA GLY A 585 10.84 16.13 19.49
C GLY A 585 10.67 16.94 18.21
N TYR A 586 10.24 16.28 17.15
CA TYR A 586 9.95 16.94 15.87
C TYR A 586 8.94 18.09 16.02
N MET A 587 7.84 17.91 16.77
CA MET A 587 6.82 18.97 16.91
C MET A 587 7.37 20.24 17.59
N ARG A 588 8.26 20.11 18.57
CA ARG A 588 8.92 21.24 19.22
C ARG A 588 9.87 21.95 18.27
N GLU A 589 10.73 21.22 17.58
CA GLU A 589 11.67 21.77 16.59
C GLU A 589 10.95 22.37 15.38
N LEU A 590 9.79 21.80 14.98
CA LEU A 590 8.94 22.34 13.92
C LEU A 590 8.43 23.76 14.27
N VAL A 591 7.98 23.98 15.49
CA VAL A 591 7.52 25.31 15.93
C VAL A 591 8.66 26.32 15.91
N GLU A 592 9.84 25.92 16.39
CA GLU A 592 11.03 26.80 16.34
C GLU A 592 11.38 27.14 14.89
N LEU A 593 11.35 26.17 13.97
CA LEU A 593 11.60 26.40 12.55
C LEU A 593 10.56 27.33 11.92
N LEU A 594 9.29 27.15 12.22
CA LEU A 594 8.20 28.00 11.71
C LEU A 594 8.31 29.45 12.22
N ASN A 595 8.70 29.65 13.49
CA ASN A 595 8.89 30.96 14.06
C ASN A 595 10.09 31.74 13.46
N GLN A 596 11.06 31.02 12.88
CA GLN A 596 12.23 31.60 12.24
C GLN A 596 12.05 31.79 10.72
N THR A 597 10.97 31.28 10.15
CA THR A 597 10.72 31.28 8.71
C THR A 597 9.66 32.32 8.34
N GLU A 598 9.92 33.09 7.28
CA GLU A 598 8.93 34.05 6.77
C GLU A 598 7.60 33.35 6.41
N PRO A 599 6.46 33.93 6.80
CA PRO A 599 5.12 33.37 6.54
C PRO A 599 4.90 33.03 5.06
N ARG A 600 5.40 33.84 4.15
CA ARG A 600 5.35 33.66 2.71
C ARG A 600 6.04 32.35 2.26
N ILE A 601 7.19 32.00 2.86
CA ILE A 601 7.92 30.76 2.53
C ILE A 601 7.12 29.55 3.01
N VAL A 602 6.60 29.61 4.22
CA VAL A 602 5.75 28.54 4.79
C VAL A 602 4.50 28.32 3.92
N ALA A 603 3.81 29.39 3.52
CA ALA A 603 2.64 29.31 2.65
C ALA A 603 2.99 28.71 1.27
N ASN A 604 4.13 29.15 0.68
CA ASN A 604 4.62 28.60 -0.58
C ASN A 604 4.89 27.09 -0.47
N TYR A 605 5.54 26.65 0.60
CA TYR A 605 5.86 25.25 0.83
C TYR A 605 4.61 24.39 1.03
N LEU A 606 3.66 24.80 1.87
CA LEU A 606 2.41 24.10 2.13
C LEU A 606 1.63 23.87 0.83
N LEU A 607 1.48 24.92 0.03
CA LEU A 607 0.75 24.83 -1.23
C LEU A 607 1.53 24.06 -2.31
N TRP A 608 2.87 24.16 -2.36
CA TRP A 608 3.67 23.31 -3.24
C TRP A 608 3.44 21.81 -2.94
N ARG A 609 3.52 21.40 -1.66
CA ARG A 609 3.31 20.01 -1.24
C ARG A 609 1.93 19.51 -1.64
N PHE A 610 0.94 20.36 -1.64
CA PHE A 610 -0.40 20.04 -2.10
C PHE A 610 -0.49 19.99 -3.63
N VAL A 611 0.02 21.00 -4.34
CA VAL A 611 -0.05 21.14 -5.80
C VAL A 611 0.69 20.00 -6.50
N ARG A 612 1.85 19.56 -6.00
CA ARG A 612 2.61 18.47 -6.60
C ARG A 612 1.79 17.17 -6.79
N HIS A 613 0.78 16.94 -5.96
CA HIS A 613 -0.12 15.79 -6.12
C HIS A 613 -1.29 16.12 -7.08
N ARG A 614 -1.67 17.39 -7.21
CA ARG A 614 -2.79 17.81 -8.08
C ARG A 614 -2.39 17.93 -9.55
N ILE A 615 -1.11 18.10 -9.86
CA ILE A 615 -0.63 18.17 -11.25
C ILE A 615 -0.98 16.92 -12.06
N ASN A 616 -1.11 15.76 -11.42
CA ASN A 616 -1.55 14.50 -12.06
C ASN A 616 -2.98 14.59 -12.62
N ASN A 617 -3.76 15.59 -12.18
CA ASN A 617 -5.12 15.83 -12.60
C ASN A 617 -5.24 16.94 -13.66
N LEU A 618 -4.11 17.48 -14.11
CA LEU A 618 -3.99 18.54 -15.12
C LEU A 618 -3.56 17.97 -16.49
N ASP A 619 -3.11 18.86 -17.37
CA ASP A 619 -2.68 18.52 -18.73
C ASP A 619 -1.25 17.96 -18.80
N ASP A 620 -0.86 17.46 -19.99
CA ASP A 620 0.39 16.74 -20.23
C ASP A 620 1.66 17.57 -20.03
N ARG A 621 1.60 18.90 -20.03
CA ARG A 621 2.76 19.76 -19.72
C ARG A 621 3.27 19.49 -18.30
N PHE A 622 2.35 19.36 -17.35
CA PHE A 622 2.68 19.04 -15.96
C PHE A 622 3.16 17.60 -15.79
N LEU A 623 2.53 16.68 -16.51
CA LEU A 623 2.99 15.28 -16.53
C LEU A 623 4.40 15.18 -17.11
N GLY A 624 4.74 15.96 -18.15
CA GLY A 624 6.08 16.05 -18.72
C GLY A 624 7.11 16.50 -17.69
N ALA A 625 6.83 17.54 -16.89
CA ALA A 625 7.70 18.00 -15.80
C ALA A 625 7.94 16.90 -14.76
N LYS A 626 6.87 16.24 -14.29
CA LYS A 626 6.96 15.11 -13.35
C LYS A 626 7.79 13.96 -13.90
N GLN A 627 7.70 13.69 -15.20
CA GLN A 627 8.45 12.61 -15.81
C GLN A 627 9.95 12.84 -15.78
N ARG A 628 10.41 14.02 -16.16
CA ARG A 628 11.83 14.34 -16.08
C ARG A 628 12.39 14.09 -14.69
N PHE A 629 11.62 14.48 -13.68
CA PHE A 629 11.93 14.19 -12.29
C PHE A 629 11.94 12.67 -12.00
N SER A 630 10.90 11.94 -12.44
CA SER A 630 10.82 10.48 -12.26
C SER A 630 11.94 9.73 -13.02
N ASN A 631 12.41 10.25 -14.15
CA ASN A 631 13.56 9.69 -14.86
C ASN A 631 14.83 9.79 -14.00
N ALA A 632 15.08 10.95 -13.39
CA ALA A 632 16.24 11.16 -12.53
C ALA A 632 16.26 10.23 -11.31
N LEU A 633 15.07 9.98 -10.68
CA LEU A 633 14.97 9.14 -9.48
C LEU A 633 14.94 7.64 -9.79
N PHE A 634 14.26 7.23 -10.86
CA PHE A 634 13.91 5.84 -11.10
C PHE A 634 14.36 5.29 -12.47
N GLY A 635 15.00 6.10 -13.31
CA GLY A 635 15.45 5.71 -14.65
C GLY A 635 14.31 5.47 -15.64
N ARG A 636 13.09 5.85 -15.32
CA ARG A 636 11.93 5.64 -16.17
C ARG A 636 11.95 6.62 -17.34
N GLU A 637 11.88 6.09 -18.59
CA GLU A 637 12.06 6.88 -19.81
C GLU A 637 10.75 7.48 -20.37
N ARG A 638 9.61 6.90 -20.05
CA ARG A 638 8.31 7.30 -20.55
C ARG A 638 7.27 7.25 -19.45
N ASN A 639 6.14 7.88 -19.73
CA ASN A 639 4.88 7.67 -19.01
C ASN A 639 4.14 6.43 -19.51
N PRO A 640 3.42 5.66 -18.69
CA PRO A 640 2.45 4.69 -19.16
C PRO A 640 1.27 5.35 -19.90
N PRO A 641 0.51 4.59 -20.66
CA PRO A 641 -0.71 5.08 -21.33
C PRO A 641 -1.74 5.60 -20.32
N ARG A 642 -2.39 6.73 -20.59
CA ARG A 642 -3.33 7.39 -19.67
C ARG A 642 -4.35 6.44 -19.04
N TRP A 643 -4.84 5.45 -19.79
CA TRP A 643 -5.79 4.48 -19.26
C TRP A 643 -5.27 3.69 -18.06
N LYS A 644 -3.95 3.39 -18.00
CA LYS A 644 -3.35 2.70 -16.84
C LYS A 644 -3.45 3.57 -15.60
N ASN A 645 -3.01 4.84 -15.71
CA ASN A 645 -3.13 5.79 -14.62
C ASN A 645 -4.59 5.90 -14.14
N CYS A 646 -5.54 6.04 -15.08
CA CYS A 646 -6.96 6.12 -14.74
C CYS A 646 -7.47 4.86 -14.04
N VAL A 647 -7.06 3.66 -14.48
CA VAL A 647 -7.38 2.39 -13.80
C VAL A 647 -6.81 2.37 -12.38
N THR A 648 -5.52 2.68 -12.24
CA THR A 648 -4.84 2.74 -10.94
C THR A 648 -5.55 3.71 -9.99
N GLN A 649 -5.85 4.93 -10.45
CA GLN A 649 -6.56 5.94 -9.66
C GLN A 649 -7.95 5.47 -9.22
N VAL A 650 -8.72 4.86 -10.13
CA VAL A 650 -10.07 4.38 -9.80
C VAL A 650 -10.02 3.19 -8.84
N ASN A 651 -9.09 2.25 -9.05
CA ASN A 651 -8.92 1.10 -8.16
C ASN A 651 -8.43 1.52 -6.76
N ALA A 652 -7.52 2.48 -6.66
CA ALA A 652 -7.05 3.01 -5.38
C ALA A 652 -8.17 3.74 -4.61
N ASN A 653 -8.97 4.54 -5.30
CA ASN A 653 -9.94 5.44 -4.68
C ASN A 653 -11.35 4.83 -4.51
N MET A 654 -11.74 3.90 -5.37
CA MET A 654 -13.03 3.21 -5.34
C MET A 654 -12.87 1.68 -5.42
N GLY A 655 -11.82 1.16 -4.80
CA GLY A 655 -11.38 -0.22 -4.94
C GLY A 655 -12.40 -1.28 -4.51
N MET A 656 -13.32 -0.99 -3.61
CA MET A 656 -14.40 -1.93 -3.26
C MET A 656 -15.43 -2.06 -4.38
N ALA A 657 -15.75 -0.96 -5.08
CA ALA A 657 -16.64 -1.00 -6.24
C ALA A 657 -15.96 -1.71 -7.44
N VAL A 658 -14.69 -1.37 -7.71
CA VAL A 658 -13.88 -2.05 -8.74
C VAL A 658 -13.69 -3.53 -8.41
N GLY A 659 -13.40 -3.83 -7.16
CA GLY A 659 -13.26 -5.20 -6.64
C GLY A 659 -14.54 -6.02 -6.77
N ALA A 660 -15.71 -5.42 -6.55
CA ALA A 660 -16.99 -6.09 -6.76
C ALA A 660 -17.19 -6.51 -8.23
N MET A 661 -16.90 -5.61 -9.18
CA MET A 661 -16.94 -5.93 -10.62
C MET A 661 -15.96 -7.05 -10.98
N PHE A 662 -14.74 -7.00 -10.45
CA PHE A 662 -13.70 -8.00 -10.68
C PHE A 662 -14.09 -9.36 -10.13
N VAL A 663 -14.47 -9.44 -8.86
CA VAL A 663 -14.78 -10.69 -8.16
C VAL A 663 -15.96 -11.41 -8.79
N ARG A 664 -17.05 -10.69 -9.08
CA ARG A 664 -18.25 -11.29 -9.71
C ARG A 664 -17.97 -11.99 -11.03
N ARG A 665 -16.91 -11.62 -11.74
CA ARG A 665 -16.66 -12.09 -13.10
C ARG A 665 -15.42 -12.98 -13.26
N TYR A 666 -14.41 -12.77 -12.43
CA TYR A 666 -13.06 -13.32 -12.64
C TYR A 666 -12.51 -14.09 -11.44
N PHE A 667 -13.22 -14.13 -10.31
CA PHE A 667 -12.73 -14.82 -9.13
C PHE A 667 -13.60 -16.04 -8.80
N ASP A 668 -12.95 -17.21 -8.62
CA ASP A 668 -13.61 -18.46 -8.29
C ASP A 668 -13.67 -18.67 -6.76
N GLU A 669 -14.87 -18.91 -6.25
CA GLU A 669 -15.12 -19.18 -4.82
C GLU A 669 -14.41 -20.44 -4.31
N ASN A 670 -14.15 -21.43 -5.18
CA ASN A 670 -13.34 -22.58 -4.80
C ASN A 670 -11.90 -22.19 -4.51
N SER A 671 -11.34 -21.22 -5.24
CA SER A 671 -10.01 -20.68 -4.97
C SER A 671 -9.91 -20.03 -3.59
N LYS A 672 -10.96 -19.32 -3.13
CA LYS A 672 -11.06 -18.77 -1.76
C LYS A 672 -11.03 -19.89 -0.72
N ARG A 673 -11.82 -20.97 -0.91
CA ARG A 673 -11.85 -22.10 0.01
C ARG A 673 -10.56 -22.91 0.05
N ASP A 674 -9.98 -23.20 -1.12
CA ASP A 674 -8.71 -23.94 -1.21
C ASP A 674 -7.58 -23.17 -0.53
N THR A 675 -7.52 -21.85 -0.73
CA THR A 675 -6.51 -21.00 -0.07
C THR A 675 -6.76 -20.93 1.44
N LEU A 676 -8.00 -20.86 1.89
CA LEU A 676 -8.32 -20.90 3.31
C LEU A 676 -7.87 -22.23 3.96
N THR A 677 -8.12 -23.36 3.30
CA THR A 677 -7.64 -24.68 3.76
C THR A 677 -6.13 -24.71 3.85
N MET A 678 -5.43 -24.26 2.80
CA MET A 678 -3.97 -24.15 2.78
C MET A 678 -3.46 -23.25 3.92
N THR A 679 -4.13 -22.14 4.22
CA THR A 679 -3.76 -21.25 5.32
C THR A 679 -3.82 -21.98 6.67
N HIS A 680 -4.85 -22.79 6.90
CA HIS A 680 -4.93 -23.60 8.12
C HIS A 680 -3.82 -24.66 8.18
N GLU A 681 -3.50 -25.30 7.06
CA GLU A 681 -2.39 -26.28 7.00
C GLU A 681 -1.03 -25.61 7.27
N LEU A 682 -0.83 -24.36 6.87
CA LEU A 682 0.37 -23.59 7.20
C LEU A 682 0.38 -23.15 8.67
N GLN A 683 -0.76 -22.76 9.26
CA GLN A 683 -0.86 -22.50 10.69
C GLN A 683 -0.51 -23.75 11.52
N ASP A 684 -0.97 -24.94 11.09
CA ASP A 684 -0.63 -26.23 11.72
C ASP A 684 0.88 -26.55 11.60
N ALA A 685 1.48 -26.25 10.44
CA ALA A 685 2.91 -26.39 10.24
C ALA A 685 3.71 -25.42 11.11
N PHE A 686 3.27 -24.18 11.25
CA PHE A 686 3.95 -23.20 12.10
C PHE A 686 3.88 -23.57 13.58
N ARG A 687 2.73 -24.08 14.07
CA ARG A 687 2.63 -24.61 15.44
C ARG A 687 3.61 -25.76 15.68
N GLU A 688 3.76 -26.66 14.72
CA GLU A 688 4.72 -27.76 14.82
C GLU A 688 6.17 -27.25 14.82
N ILE A 689 6.49 -26.20 14.07
CA ILE A 689 7.80 -25.54 14.11
C ILE A 689 8.03 -24.91 15.49
N LEU A 690 7.04 -24.20 16.04
CA LEU A 690 7.12 -23.64 17.41
C LEU A 690 7.37 -24.71 18.46
N ASP A 691 6.68 -25.86 18.37
CA ASP A 691 6.87 -27.00 19.29
C ASP A 691 8.30 -27.56 19.26
N ARG A 692 8.90 -27.59 18.07
CA ARG A 692 10.27 -28.10 17.86
C ARG A 692 11.35 -27.07 18.21
N THR A 693 10.97 -25.78 18.32
CA THR A 693 11.90 -24.67 18.58
C THR A 693 12.42 -24.75 20.03
N SER A 694 13.70 -25.00 20.20
CA SER A 694 14.32 -25.25 21.51
C SER A 694 14.77 -24.00 22.26
N TRP A 695 14.98 -22.86 21.54
CA TRP A 695 15.48 -21.64 22.13
C TRP A 695 14.39 -20.79 22.83
N ILE A 696 13.12 -21.06 22.56
CA ILE A 696 11.98 -20.35 23.17
C ILE A 696 11.50 -21.14 24.40
N ASP A 697 11.31 -20.45 25.54
CA ASP A 697 10.81 -21.06 26.76
C ASP A 697 9.33 -21.49 26.65
N ALA A 698 8.94 -22.49 27.47
CA ALA A 698 7.60 -23.07 27.38
C ALA A 698 6.43 -22.09 27.67
N PRO A 699 6.50 -21.11 28.59
CA PRO A 699 5.49 -20.07 28.73
C PRO A 699 5.35 -19.22 27.50
N THR A 700 6.45 -18.67 26.93
CA THR A 700 6.44 -17.84 25.73
C THR A 700 5.94 -18.62 24.51
N ARG A 701 6.34 -19.91 24.36
CA ARG A 701 5.84 -20.78 23.28
C ARG A 701 4.31 -20.91 23.32
N ARG A 702 3.71 -21.18 24.49
CA ARG A 702 2.25 -21.26 24.62
C ARG A 702 1.53 -19.96 24.22
N LEU A 703 2.10 -18.80 24.55
CA LEU A 703 1.55 -17.51 24.13
C LEU A 703 1.69 -17.31 22.60
N ALA A 704 2.80 -17.77 22.01
CA ALA A 704 3.01 -17.77 20.58
C ALA A 704 1.97 -18.64 19.85
N GLU A 705 1.72 -19.85 20.31
CA GLU A 705 0.65 -20.73 19.80
C GLU A 705 -0.74 -20.07 19.89
N GLN A 706 -1.03 -19.42 21.03
CA GLN A 706 -2.29 -18.67 21.19
C GLN A 706 -2.39 -17.54 20.18
N LYS A 707 -1.30 -16.84 19.87
CA LYS A 707 -1.28 -15.76 18.88
C LYS A 707 -1.54 -16.31 17.47
N VAL A 708 -0.92 -17.44 17.07
CA VAL A 708 -1.22 -18.11 15.79
C VAL A 708 -2.70 -18.50 15.71
N ASN A 709 -3.26 -19.07 16.79
CA ASN A 709 -4.66 -19.51 16.84
C ASN A 709 -5.66 -18.34 16.80
N ALA A 710 -5.29 -17.18 17.34
CA ALA A 710 -6.11 -15.97 17.35
C ALA A 710 -6.01 -15.16 16.05
N MET A 711 -5.09 -15.53 15.16
CA MET A 711 -4.86 -14.78 13.92
C MET A 711 -6.08 -14.81 13.00
N SER A 712 -6.54 -13.63 12.61
CA SER A 712 -7.73 -13.46 11.78
C SER A 712 -7.37 -13.61 10.29
N LEU A 713 -8.14 -14.40 9.55
CA LEU A 713 -7.88 -14.73 8.15
C LEU A 713 -8.83 -13.96 7.22
N ARG A 714 -8.29 -13.23 6.23
CA ARG A 714 -9.03 -12.49 5.21
C ARG A 714 -8.60 -12.93 3.82
N ILE A 715 -9.41 -13.75 3.17
CA ILE A 715 -9.07 -14.38 1.89
C ILE A 715 -10.01 -13.90 0.79
N GLY A 716 -9.44 -13.39 -0.30
CA GLY A 716 -10.14 -13.02 -1.53
C GLY A 716 -10.80 -11.65 -1.47
N TYR A 717 -11.92 -11.53 -0.77
CA TYR A 717 -12.74 -10.31 -0.73
C TYR A 717 -13.69 -10.29 0.47
N PRO A 718 -14.14 -9.10 0.92
CA PRO A 718 -15.19 -8.97 1.94
C PRO A 718 -16.58 -9.20 1.32
N ASP A 719 -17.42 -9.96 2.00
CA ASP A 719 -18.71 -10.42 1.45
C ASP A 719 -19.68 -9.28 1.11
N PHE A 720 -19.61 -8.14 1.84
CA PHE A 720 -20.49 -6.98 1.62
C PHE A 720 -20.39 -6.38 0.20
N ILE A 721 -19.27 -6.56 -0.52
CA ILE A 721 -19.13 -6.00 -1.87
C ILE A 721 -20.04 -6.67 -2.90
N LEU A 722 -20.53 -7.88 -2.60
CA LEU A 722 -21.50 -8.59 -3.44
C LEU A 722 -22.93 -8.14 -3.18
N ASP A 723 -23.20 -7.48 -2.04
CA ASP A 723 -24.46 -6.82 -1.73
C ASP A 723 -24.44 -5.37 -2.25
N THR A 724 -25.20 -5.12 -3.31
CA THR A 724 -25.27 -3.80 -3.96
C THR A 724 -25.73 -2.70 -3.00
N SER A 725 -26.62 -3.01 -2.04
CA SER A 725 -27.11 -2.01 -1.06
C SER A 725 -25.99 -1.57 -0.11
N GLN A 726 -25.24 -2.52 0.45
CA GLN A 726 -24.11 -2.21 1.33
C GLN A 726 -22.97 -1.51 0.58
N LEU A 727 -22.68 -1.97 -0.64
CA LEU A 727 -21.67 -1.35 -1.49
C LEU A 727 -22.03 0.11 -1.82
N ASN A 728 -23.30 0.37 -2.18
CA ASN A 728 -23.76 1.72 -2.50
C ASN A 728 -23.80 2.62 -1.26
N ALA A 729 -24.19 2.10 -0.09
CA ALA A 729 -24.15 2.83 1.16
C ALA A 729 -22.75 3.36 1.51
N ARG A 730 -21.70 2.57 1.24
CA ARG A 730 -20.31 2.98 1.46
C ARG A 730 -19.90 4.25 0.69
N TYR A 731 -20.41 4.43 -0.52
CA TYR A 731 -20.10 5.55 -1.40
C TYR A 731 -21.26 6.56 -1.51
N ALA A 732 -22.25 6.51 -0.61
CA ALA A 732 -23.46 7.34 -0.71
C ALA A 732 -23.14 8.85 -0.69
N THR A 733 -22.19 9.28 0.15
CA THR A 733 -21.78 10.70 0.27
C THR A 733 -20.84 11.16 -0.83
N LEU A 734 -20.22 10.24 -1.59
CA LEU A 734 -19.28 10.57 -2.67
C LEU A 734 -20.02 11.08 -3.92
N GLN A 735 -19.66 12.28 -4.38
CA GLN A 735 -20.20 12.88 -5.61
C GLN A 735 -19.19 12.74 -6.75
N ILE A 736 -19.58 12.06 -7.83
CA ILE A 736 -18.75 11.88 -9.04
C ILE A 736 -19.52 12.35 -10.28
N HIS A 737 -18.88 13.18 -11.09
CA HIS A 737 -19.40 13.71 -12.35
C HIS A 737 -18.56 13.23 -13.54
N PRO A 738 -19.16 12.81 -14.65
CA PRO A 738 -18.41 12.24 -15.79
C PRO A 738 -17.54 13.25 -16.55
N ASP A 739 -17.67 14.56 -16.26
CA ASP A 739 -17.03 15.69 -16.95
C ASP A 739 -16.17 16.57 -16.03
N ARG A 740 -15.95 16.19 -14.76
CA ARG A 740 -15.27 17.02 -13.76
C ARG A 740 -14.16 16.26 -13.04
N TYR A 741 -13.15 15.83 -13.78
CA TYR A 741 -12.09 14.97 -13.22
C TYR A 741 -11.36 15.58 -12.02
N PHE A 742 -11.00 16.86 -12.09
CA PHE A 742 -10.28 17.54 -11.02
C PHE A 742 -11.11 17.58 -9.73
N GLU A 743 -12.36 18.01 -9.80
CA GLU A 743 -13.26 18.07 -8.64
C GLU A 743 -13.65 16.67 -8.14
N ASN A 744 -13.80 15.69 -9.02
CA ASN A 744 -14.01 14.31 -8.62
C ASN A 744 -12.87 13.80 -7.73
N THR A 745 -11.63 14.14 -8.08
CA THR A 745 -10.47 13.76 -7.28
C THR A 745 -10.52 14.42 -5.89
N LEU A 746 -10.88 15.70 -5.80
CA LEU A 746 -11.05 16.38 -4.51
C LEU A 746 -12.19 15.76 -3.68
N ASN A 747 -13.31 15.43 -4.31
CA ASN A 747 -14.44 14.79 -3.65
C ASN A 747 -14.06 13.40 -3.08
N VAL A 748 -13.27 12.63 -3.83
CA VAL A 748 -12.74 11.35 -3.39
C VAL A 748 -11.84 11.52 -2.16
N LEU A 749 -10.90 12.45 -2.20
CA LEU A 749 -9.98 12.70 -1.09
C LEU A 749 -10.72 13.15 0.18
N SER A 750 -11.71 14.06 0.01
CA SER A 750 -12.55 14.50 1.12
C SER A 750 -13.43 13.35 1.67
N HIS A 751 -13.90 12.45 0.81
CA HIS A 751 -14.66 11.27 1.23
C HIS A 751 -13.79 10.30 2.04
N ILE A 752 -12.57 10.00 1.56
CA ILE A 752 -11.61 9.16 2.28
C ILE A 752 -11.34 9.75 3.66
N ARG A 753 -11.01 11.05 3.70
CA ARG A 753 -10.71 11.75 4.95
C ARG A 753 -11.88 11.73 5.93
N ARG A 754 -13.11 11.98 5.47
CA ARG A 754 -14.31 11.92 6.32
C ARG A 754 -14.54 10.53 6.89
N THR A 755 -14.43 9.49 6.04
CA THR A 755 -14.57 8.08 6.46
C THR A 755 -13.56 7.70 7.53
N ASP A 756 -12.35 8.26 7.46
CA ASP A 756 -11.32 8.07 8.47
C ASP A 756 -11.70 8.71 9.81
N GLN A 757 -12.14 9.97 9.78
CA GLN A 757 -12.54 10.69 11.00
C GLN A 757 -13.81 10.14 11.66
N GLU A 758 -14.70 9.52 10.90
CA GLU A 758 -15.92 8.89 11.42
C GLU A 758 -15.62 7.70 12.34
N LYS A 759 -14.40 7.12 12.27
CA LYS A 759 -13.97 6.06 13.21
C LYS A 759 -13.76 6.57 14.64
N LEU A 760 -13.45 7.85 14.82
CA LEU A 760 -13.18 8.42 16.14
C LEU A 760 -14.40 8.27 17.07
N GLY A 761 -14.18 7.64 18.23
CA GLY A 761 -15.24 7.32 19.20
C GLY A 761 -16.03 6.04 18.85
N GLN A 762 -15.66 5.33 17.79
CA GLN A 762 -16.20 4.01 17.46
C GLN A 762 -15.21 2.91 17.89
N PRO A 763 -15.68 1.73 18.32
CA PRO A 763 -14.80 0.59 18.54
C PRO A 763 -14.13 0.15 17.23
N VAL A 764 -12.95 -0.44 17.34
CA VAL A 764 -12.21 -0.93 16.17
C VAL A 764 -12.92 -2.12 15.55
N ASN A 765 -13.24 -2.01 14.27
CA ASN A 765 -13.74 -3.14 13.50
C ASN A 765 -12.57 -4.03 13.03
N LYS A 766 -12.26 -5.08 13.82
CA LYS A 766 -11.20 -6.04 13.48
C LYS A 766 -11.54 -6.93 12.27
N THR A 767 -12.78 -6.88 11.74
CA THR A 767 -13.16 -7.64 10.55
C THR A 767 -13.03 -6.83 9.26
N ALA A 768 -12.77 -5.53 9.36
CA ALA A 768 -12.69 -4.63 8.22
C ALA A 768 -11.47 -4.93 7.32
N TRP A 769 -11.69 -4.87 6.02
CA TRP A 769 -10.65 -4.92 5.01
C TRP A 769 -10.02 -3.54 4.83
N HIS A 770 -8.69 -3.47 4.84
CA HIS A 770 -7.93 -2.24 4.61
C HIS A 770 -7.41 -2.09 3.18
N THR A 771 -7.58 -3.12 2.33
CA THR A 771 -7.18 -3.08 0.92
C THR A 771 -8.32 -3.54 0.00
N ALA A 772 -8.24 -3.17 -1.27
CA ALA A 772 -9.20 -3.57 -2.29
C ALA A 772 -8.99 -5.03 -2.74
N PRO A 773 -10.04 -5.73 -3.19
CA PRO A 773 -9.90 -7.09 -3.70
C PRO A 773 -9.04 -7.21 -4.97
N ALA A 774 -9.05 -6.19 -5.84
CA ALA A 774 -8.28 -6.18 -7.09
C ALA A 774 -6.87 -5.60 -6.88
N VAL A 775 -6.11 -6.16 -5.94
CA VAL A 775 -4.73 -5.78 -5.60
C VAL A 775 -3.85 -7.02 -5.62
N VAL A 776 -2.65 -6.90 -6.23
CA VAL A 776 -1.63 -7.96 -6.27
C VAL A 776 -0.64 -7.72 -5.13
N ASN A 777 -1.02 -8.10 -3.94
CA ASN A 777 -0.21 -8.06 -2.73
C ASN A 777 -0.83 -8.95 -1.63
N ALA A 778 -0.11 -9.12 -0.50
CA ALA A 778 -0.57 -9.76 0.72
C ALA A 778 -0.15 -8.90 1.92
N TYR A 779 -0.76 -9.08 3.09
CA TYR A 779 -0.55 -8.19 4.24
C TYR A 779 -0.72 -8.92 5.57
N TYR A 780 0.11 -8.53 6.55
CA TYR A 780 -0.12 -8.79 7.97
C TYR A 780 -0.37 -7.49 8.74
N SER A 781 -1.48 -7.41 9.44
CA SER A 781 -1.80 -6.28 10.33
C SER A 781 -1.46 -6.61 11.78
N ARG A 782 -0.46 -5.92 12.35
CA ARG A 782 0.00 -6.13 13.74
C ARG A 782 -1.09 -5.79 14.75
N ASN A 783 -1.78 -4.66 14.57
CA ASN A 783 -2.82 -4.17 15.49
C ASN A 783 -4.11 -4.99 15.47
N LYS A 784 -4.31 -5.83 14.45
CA LYS A 784 -5.49 -6.70 14.32
C LYS A 784 -5.13 -8.17 14.45
N ASN A 785 -3.84 -8.51 14.52
CA ASN A 785 -3.35 -9.88 14.39
C ASN A 785 -4.03 -10.59 13.22
N GLN A 786 -3.92 -10.02 12.03
CA GLN A 786 -4.70 -10.41 10.85
C GLN A 786 -3.83 -10.53 9.62
N ILE A 787 -4.01 -11.61 8.85
CA ILE A 787 -3.44 -11.77 7.51
C ILE A 787 -4.53 -11.57 6.44
N MET A 788 -4.13 -10.97 5.31
CA MET A 788 -5.06 -10.62 4.24
C MET A 788 -4.47 -10.92 2.87
N PHE A 789 -5.22 -11.68 2.06
CA PHE A 789 -4.86 -12.06 0.68
C PHE A 789 -5.97 -11.62 -0.27
N PRO A 790 -5.85 -10.45 -0.93
CA PRO A 790 -6.79 -9.99 -1.94
C PRO A 790 -6.93 -10.97 -3.11
N ALA A 791 -8.09 -10.99 -3.76
CA ALA A 791 -8.36 -11.84 -4.92
C ALA A 791 -7.39 -11.62 -6.08
N GLY A 792 -6.80 -10.43 -6.18
CA GLY A 792 -5.84 -10.07 -7.22
C GLY A 792 -4.54 -10.88 -7.20
N ILE A 793 -4.04 -11.30 -6.02
CA ILE A 793 -2.84 -12.15 -5.92
C ILE A 793 -3.16 -13.64 -6.08
N LEU A 794 -4.42 -14.06 -5.87
CA LEU A 794 -4.85 -15.45 -5.98
C LEU A 794 -5.03 -15.86 -7.45
N GLN A 795 -4.00 -15.60 -8.25
CA GLN A 795 -3.89 -15.83 -9.70
C GLN A 795 -2.52 -16.42 -10.03
N PRO A 796 -2.34 -17.09 -11.19
CA PRO A 796 -1.02 -17.53 -11.63
C PRO A 796 -0.01 -16.38 -11.70
N PRO A 797 1.25 -16.62 -11.35
CA PRO A 797 1.88 -17.91 -10.97
C PRO A 797 1.81 -18.22 -9.47
N PHE A 798 1.12 -17.40 -8.66
CA PHE A 798 1.04 -17.62 -7.21
C PHE A 798 0.08 -18.76 -6.87
N TYR A 799 -1.10 -18.78 -7.48
CA TYR A 799 -2.12 -19.78 -7.24
C TYR A 799 -2.94 -20.08 -8.51
N HIS A 800 -3.26 -21.36 -8.72
CA HIS A 800 -4.32 -21.79 -9.60
C HIS A 800 -4.77 -23.23 -9.25
N ARG A 801 -6.08 -23.47 -9.16
CA ARG A 801 -6.67 -24.75 -8.71
C ARG A 801 -6.26 -25.96 -9.55
N HIS A 802 -5.89 -25.77 -10.83
CA HIS A 802 -5.49 -26.84 -11.77
C HIS A 802 -3.97 -27.06 -11.84
N LEU A 803 -3.17 -26.25 -11.15
CA LEU A 803 -1.75 -26.47 -11.01
C LEU A 803 -1.46 -27.52 -9.93
N PRO A 804 -0.31 -28.22 -9.99
CA PRO A 804 0.16 -29.07 -8.90
C PRO A 804 0.18 -28.31 -7.57
N LYS A 805 -0.11 -29.00 -6.47
CA LYS A 805 -0.01 -28.40 -5.13
C LYS A 805 1.43 -27.92 -4.85
N ALA A 806 2.45 -28.62 -5.36
CA ALA A 806 3.83 -28.16 -5.29
C ALA A 806 4.00 -26.71 -5.77
N ILE A 807 3.36 -26.31 -6.87
CA ILE A 807 3.38 -24.93 -7.38
C ILE A 807 2.62 -24.00 -6.47
N ASN A 808 1.42 -24.37 -6.01
CA ASN A 808 0.59 -23.52 -5.16
C ASN A 808 1.23 -23.30 -3.78
N TYR A 809 1.85 -24.33 -3.16
CA TYR A 809 2.60 -24.16 -1.90
C TYR A 809 3.91 -23.41 -2.10
N GLY A 810 4.65 -23.64 -3.22
CA GLY A 810 5.85 -22.88 -3.55
C GLY A 810 5.56 -21.45 -4.07
N GLY A 811 4.29 -21.12 -4.37
CA GLY A 811 3.81 -19.80 -4.76
C GLY A 811 3.09 -19.12 -3.59
N ILE A 812 1.74 -19.14 -3.63
CA ILE A 812 0.94 -18.47 -2.59
C ILE A 812 1.17 -19.07 -1.19
N GLY A 813 1.51 -20.36 -1.07
CA GLY A 813 1.77 -20.99 0.22
C GLY A 813 2.96 -20.35 0.95
N VAL A 814 4.06 -20.07 0.24
CA VAL A 814 5.22 -19.36 0.83
C VAL A 814 4.84 -17.95 1.22
N VAL A 815 4.03 -17.24 0.41
CA VAL A 815 3.54 -15.89 0.74
C VAL A 815 2.64 -15.94 2.00
N ILE A 816 1.79 -16.96 2.15
CA ILE A 816 0.97 -17.14 3.37
C ILE A 816 1.86 -17.37 4.59
N GLY A 817 2.88 -18.25 4.48
CA GLY A 817 3.84 -18.49 5.55
C GLY A 817 4.66 -17.25 5.90
N HIS A 818 5.00 -16.43 4.93
CA HIS A 818 5.65 -15.12 5.10
C HIS A 818 4.77 -14.19 5.95
N GLU A 819 3.48 -14.01 5.61
CA GLU A 819 2.56 -13.18 6.37
C GLU A 819 2.29 -13.73 7.79
N LEU A 820 2.23 -15.05 7.96
CA LEU A 820 2.14 -15.68 9.28
C LEU A 820 3.37 -15.34 10.13
N THR A 821 4.57 -15.38 9.51
CA THR A 821 5.84 -15.11 10.20
C THR A 821 5.98 -13.65 10.61
N HIS A 822 5.35 -12.69 9.88
CA HIS A 822 5.29 -11.29 10.28
C HIS A 822 4.63 -11.07 11.66
N GLY A 823 3.83 -11.99 12.15
CA GLY A 823 3.37 -11.99 13.54
C GLY A 823 4.50 -12.16 14.56
N PHE A 824 5.67 -12.65 14.13
CA PHE A 824 6.80 -13.10 14.96
C PHE A 824 8.15 -12.60 14.44
N ASP A 825 8.17 -11.61 13.56
CA ASP A 825 9.38 -10.90 13.13
C ASP A 825 9.86 -9.90 14.20
N ASP A 826 10.88 -9.09 13.91
CA ASP A 826 11.45 -8.11 14.82
C ASP A 826 10.43 -7.12 15.40
N LYS A 827 9.42 -6.74 14.62
CA LYS A 827 8.37 -5.78 14.98
C LYS A 827 7.08 -6.47 15.42
N GLY A 828 6.67 -7.56 14.72
CA GLY A 828 5.43 -8.28 15.02
C GLY A 828 5.43 -8.98 16.37
N ARG A 829 6.60 -9.49 16.82
CA ARG A 829 6.77 -10.09 18.16
C ARG A 829 6.43 -9.14 19.31
N LEU A 830 6.45 -7.83 19.07
CA LEU A 830 6.12 -6.81 20.08
C LEU A 830 4.62 -6.74 20.38
N PHE A 831 3.77 -7.29 19.51
CA PHE A 831 2.31 -7.27 19.64
C PHE A 831 1.81 -8.62 20.13
N ASP A 832 0.85 -8.60 21.06
CA ASP A 832 0.22 -9.79 21.60
C ASP A 832 -0.82 -10.41 20.62
N ARG A 833 -1.52 -11.44 21.07
CA ARG A 833 -2.55 -12.13 20.28
C ARG A 833 -3.76 -11.28 19.93
N ASP A 834 -4.03 -10.22 20.71
CA ASP A 834 -5.16 -9.32 20.54
C ASP A 834 -4.77 -8.09 19.70
N GLY A 835 -3.47 -7.95 19.34
CA GLY A 835 -2.91 -6.86 18.55
C GLY A 835 -2.46 -5.66 19.37
N ASN A 836 -2.23 -5.82 20.66
CA ASN A 836 -1.74 -4.79 21.56
C ASN A 836 -0.22 -4.82 21.63
N LEU A 837 0.43 -3.67 21.58
CA LEU A 837 1.84 -3.50 21.89
C LEU A 837 2.06 -3.79 23.37
N TYR A 838 2.51 -5.00 23.67
CA TYR A 838 2.67 -5.51 25.02
C TYR A 838 3.86 -6.46 25.11
N ARG A 839 4.64 -6.39 26.21
CA ARG A 839 5.76 -7.27 26.44
C ARG A 839 5.26 -8.61 26.98
N TRP A 840 5.14 -9.61 26.12
CA TRP A 840 4.65 -10.96 26.43
C TRP A 840 5.72 -12.07 26.34
N TRP A 841 6.90 -11.74 25.81
CA TRP A 841 8.05 -12.64 25.74
C TRP A 841 8.90 -12.55 27.01
N SER A 842 9.52 -13.66 27.44
CA SER A 842 10.54 -13.66 28.48
C SER A 842 11.81 -12.96 27.99
N ASP A 843 12.64 -12.46 28.92
CA ASP A 843 13.92 -11.84 28.62
C ASP A 843 14.86 -12.81 27.88
N GLN A 844 14.88 -14.08 28.30
CA GLN A 844 15.66 -15.13 27.66
C GLN A 844 15.23 -15.35 26.20
N ALA A 845 13.93 -15.38 25.92
CA ALA A 845 13.43 -15.56 24.56
C ALA A 845 13.75 -14.34 23.68
N ILE A 846 13.68 -13.13 24.24
CA ILE A 846 14.04 -11.90 23.54
C ILE A 846 15.52 -11.91 23.14
N GLU A 847 16.42 -12.25 24.07
CA GLU A 847 17.87 -12.33 23.83
C GLU A 847 18.19 -13.36 22.75
N ALA A 848 17.63 -14.56 22.89
CA ALA A 848 17.82 -15.64 21.92
C ALA A 848 17.27 -15.33 20.53
N PHE A 849 16.19 -14.53 20.44
CA PHE A 849 15.68 -14.01 19.18
C PHE A 849 16.68 -13.05 18.54
N HIS A 850 17.19 -12.09 19.31
CA HIS A 850 18.14 -11.09 18.79
C HIS A 850 19.44 -11.73 18.29
N GLU A 851 19.95 -12.75 18.99
CA GLU A 851 21.12 -13.51 18.55
C GLU A 851 20.90 -14.15 17.16
N ARG A 852 19.71 -14.74 16.93
CA ARG A 852 19.36 -15.39 15.67
C ARG A 852 19.07 -14.38 14.56
N ALA A 853 18.37 -13.29 14.87
CA ALA A 853 18.12 -12.22 13.93
C ALA A 853 19.44 -11.57 13.47
N ALA A 854 20.41 -11.38 14.38
CA ALA A 854 21.74 -10.87 14.04
C ALA A 854 22.49 -11.73 13.02
N CYS A 855 22.28 -13.07 13.02
CA CYS A 855 22.82 -13.95 11.98
C CYS A 855 22.29 -13.56 10.59
N LEU A 856 20.97 -13.38 10.44
CA LEU A 856 20.36 -12.96 9.19
C LEU A 856 20.81 -11.53 8.78
N VAL A 857 20.86 -10.59 9.72
CA VAL A 857 21.38 -9.24 9.47
C VAL A 857 22.79 -9.31 8.88
N GLN A 858 23.69 -10.07 9.50
CA GLN A 858 25.05 -10.23 9.02
C GLN A 858 25.14 -10.94 7.68
N GLN A 859 24.31 -11.95 7.44
CA GLN A 859 24.27 -12.66 6.16
C GLN A 859 23.85 -11.74 5.03
N TYR A 860 22.72 -11.05 5.18
CA TYR A 860 22.17 -10.21 4.11
C TYR A 860 23.01 -8.96 3.87
N SER A 861 23.63 -8.38 4.91
CA SER A 861 24.57 -7.23 4.75
C SER A 861 25.83 -7.58 3.94
N ARG A 862 26.15 -8.85 3.71
CA ARG A 862 27.27 -9.27 2.86
C ARG A 862 26.92 -9.32 1.37
N TYR A 863 25.62 -9.32 1.03
CA TYR A 863 25.21 -9.35 -0.37
C TYR A 863 25.40 -7.97 -1.03
N THR A 864 26.08 -7.96 -2.16
CA THR A 864 26.31 -6.76 -2.98
C THR A 864 25.48 -6.84 -4.25
N ILE A 865 24.91 -5.74 -4.66
CA ILE A 865 24.22 -5.63 -5.94
C ILE A 865 25.21 -5.07 -6.94
N ASP A 866 25.75 -5.94 -7.79
CA ASP A 866 26.87 -5.65 -8.70
C ASP A 866 26.56 -4.51 -9.66
N GLU A 867 25.30 -4.40 -10.14
CA GLU A 867 24.86 -3.36 -11.09
C GLU A 867 25.01 -1.92 -10.55
N VAL A 868 25.02 -1.77 -9.24
CA VAL A 868 25.13 -0.45 -8.58
C VAL A 868 26.29 -0.37 -7.60
N GLY A 869 26.96 -1.49 -7.29
CA GLY A 869 28.11 -1.57 -6.39
C GLY A 869 27.75 -1.23 -4.93
N VAL A 870 26.52 -1.55 -4.49
CA VAL A 870 26.02 -1.21 -3.14
C VAL A 870 25.62 -2.50 -2.41
N GLN A 871 25.99 -2.59 -1.14
CA GLN A 871 25.58 -3.68 -0.26
C GLN A 871 24.15 -3.49 0.24
N LEU A 872 23.48 -4.60 0.59
CA LEU A 872 22.20 -4.57 1.26
C LEU A 872 22.32 -4.05 2.69
N ASP A 873 21.30 -3.38 3.14
CA ASP A 873 21.08 -3.06 4.53
C ASP A 873 20.34 -4.21 5.20
N GLY A 874 21.08 -5.11 5.86
CA GLY A 874 20.51 -6.28 6.51
C GLY A 874 19.70 -5.94 7.76
N GLU A 875 19.98 -4.81 8.42
CA GLU A 875 19.22 -4.34 9.58
C GLU A 875 17.85 -3.81 9.18
N ASN A 876 17.79 -2.96 8.16
CA ASN A 876 16.53 -2.43 7.64
C ASN A 876 15.65 -3.53 7.01
N THR A 877 16.26 -4.58 6.44
CA THR A 877 15.53 -5.66 5.77
C THR A 877 15.29 -6.90 6.66
N GLN A 878 15.70 -6.90 7.94
CA GLN A 878 15.67 -8.09 8.79
C GLN A 878 14.26 -8.69 8.96
N GLY A 879 13.23 -7.87 9.13
CA GLY A 879 11.85 -8.37 9.33
C GLY A 879 11.35 -9.17 8.13
N GLU A 880 11.58 -8.65 6.92
CA GLU A 880 11.23 -9.31 5.68
C GLU A 880 12.07 -10.58 5.44
N ASN A 881 13.35 -10.54 5.77
CA ASN A 881 14.24 -11.70 5.65
C ASN A 881 13.86 -12.81 6.65
N ILE A 882 13.46 -12.46 7.88
CA ILE A 882 12.91 -13.42 8.87
C ILE A 882 11.63 -14.05 8.33
N ALA A 883 10.74 -13.24 7.75
CA ALA A 883 9.46 -13.67 7.20
C ALA A 883 9.64 -14.63 6.01
N ASP A 884 10.58 -14.37 5.10
CA ASP A 884 10.91 -15.27 3.99
C ASP A 884 11.46 -16.61 4.46
N ASN A 885 12.42 -16.59 5.39
CA ASN A 885 13.06 -17.81 5.93
C ASN A 885 12.06 -18.66 6.73
N GLY A 886 11.15 -18.06 7.48
CA GLY A 886 10.08 -18.76 8.19
C GLY A 886 9.00 -19.28 7.25
N GLY A 887 8.60 -18.45 6.26
CA GLY A 887 7.53 -18.77 5.32
C GLY A 887 7.81 -20.01 4.47
N ILE A 888 9.04 -20.14 3.96
CA ILE A 888 9.40 -21.31 3.15
C ILE A 888 9.40 -22.60 3.95
N LYS A 889 9.87 -22.60 5.21
CA LYS A 889 9.83 -23.76 6.09
C LYS A 889 8.41 -24.23 6.37
N GLN A 890 7.52 -23.31 6.70
CA GLN A 890 6.12 -23.57 6.95
C GLN A 890 5.46 -24.18 5.70
N ALA A 891 5.65 -23.56 4.55
CA ALA A 891 5.05 -23.99 3.29
C ALA A 891 5.54 -25.37 2.85
N PHE A 892 6.84 -25.64 2.98
CA PHE A 892 7.41 -26.92 2.59
C PHE A 892 7.00 -28.04 3.56
N LEU A 893 6.95 -27.76 4.86
CA LEU A 893 6.45 -28.71 5.86
C LEU A 893 4.97 -29.06 5.62
N ALA A 894 4.13 -28.06 5.39
CA ALA A 894 2.72 -28.25 5.08
C ALA A 894 2.53 -29.05 3.78
N TYR A 895 3.28 -28.74 2.73
CA TYR A 895 3.25 -29.49 1.48
C TYR A 895 3.64 -30.95 1.65
N ASN A 896 4.72 -31.23 2.38
CA ASN A 896 5.17 -32.61 2.64
C ASN A 896 4.16 -33.41 3.48
N LYS A 897 3.51 -32.80 4.48
CA LYS A 897 2.42 -33.43 5.26
C LYS A 897 1.24 -33.75 4.35
N TRP A 898 0.82 -32.82 3.50
CA TRP A 898 -0.22 -33.06 2.53
C TRP A 898 0.17 -34.18 1.55
N LEU A 899 1.40 -34.17 1.01
CA LEU A 899 1.90 -35.16 0.06
C LEU A 899 1.94 -36.56 0.67
N ALA A 900 2.42 -36.68 1.91
CA ALA A 900 2.51 -37.96 2.65
C ALA A 900 1.13 -38.56 2.96
N ALA A 901 0.09 -37.73 3.07
CA ALA A 901 -1.29 -38.19 3.28
C ALA A 901 -1.94 -38.71 1.98
N GLN A 902 -1.32 -38.53 0.79
CA GLN A 902 -1.91 -38.95 -0.47
C GLN A 902 -1.66 -40.43 -0.74
N THR A 903 -2.74 -41.18 -0.91
CA THR A 903 -2.70 -42.61 -1.31
C THR A 903 -3.17 -42.88 -2.74
N ASP A 904 -3.89 -41.93 -3.35
CA ASP A 904 -4.36 -42.05 -4.74
C ASP A 904 -3.20 -41.76 -5.71
N ARG A 905 -2.81 -42.79 -6.45
CA ARG A 905 -1.75 -42.70 -7.45
C ARG A 905 -2.00 -41.59 -8.50
N ARG A 906 -3.26 -41.35 -8.89
CA ARG A 906 -3.62 -40.30 -9.87
C ARG A 906 -3.36 -38.90 -9.30
N VAL A 907 -3.58 -38.69 -8.01
CA VAL A 907 -3.25 -37.43 -7.34
C VAL A 907 -1.74 -37.22 -7.33
N LEU A 908 -0.99 -38.28 -7.01
CA LEU A 908 0.47 -38.24 -7.00
C LEU A 908 1.07 -38.04 -8.41
N GLU A 909 0.48 -38.64 -9.46
CA GLU A 909 0.89 -38.39 -10.86
C GLU A 909 0.56 -36.96 -11.30
N ALA A 910 -0.56 -36.40 -10.77
CA ALA A 910 -0.94 -35.02 -11.03
C ALA A 910 -0.03 -33.98 -10.36
N GLU A 911 0.81 -34.34 -9.40
CA GLU A 911 1.80 -33.46 -8.74
C GLU A 911 3.10 -33.27 -9.57
N THR A 912 3.12 -33.64 -10.83
CA THR A 912 4.23 -33.42 -11.74
C THR A 912 3.77 -32.53 -12.91
N LEU A 913 4.73 -31.83 -13.53
CA LEU A 913 4.52 -31.11 -14.78
C LEU A 913 5.20 -31.85 -15.92
N PRO A 914 4.46 -32.57 -16.76
CA PRO A 914 5.03 -33.28 -17.90
C PRO A 914 5.82 -32.35 -18.80
N GLY A 915 7.09 -32.66 -19.01
CA GLY A 915 8.00 -31.86 -19.81
C GLY A 915 9.02 -31.03 -19.03
N LEU A 916 8.90 -30.92 -17.69
CA LEU A 916 9.97 -30.48 -16.80
C LEU A 916 10.61 -31.70 -16.12
N ASN A 917 11.95 -31.77 -16.18
CA ASN A 917 12.70 -32.88 -15.57
C ASN A 917 13.10 -32.50 -14.13
N VAL A 918 12.08 -32.30 -13.27
CA VAL A 918 12.24 -31.97 -11.83
C VAL A 918 11.31 -32.84 -11.01
N THR A 919 11.71 -33.17 -9.77
CA THR A 919 10.84 -33.84 -8.82
C THR A 919 9.71 -32.93 -8.33
N ARG A 920 8.72 -33.49 -7.63
CA ARG A 920 7.62 -32.72 -7.03
C ARG A 920 8.13 -31.69 -6.03
N THR A 921 9.07 -32.07 -5.21
CA THR A 921 9.68 -31.22 -4.19
C THR A 921 10.61 -30.17 -4.82
N GLN A 922 11.38 -30.52 -5.85
CA GLN A 922 12.15 -29.54 -6.63
C GLN A 922 11.25 -28.52 -7.32
N LEU A 923 10.07 -28.94 -7.81
CA LEU A 923 9.09 -28.04 -8.43
C LEU A 923 8.56 -26.97 -7.47
N PHE A 924 8.43 -27.30 -6.16
CA PHE A 924 8.10 -26.33 -5.12
C PHE A 924 9.14 -25.21 -5.05
N PHE A 925 10.42 -25.56 -4.91
CA PHE A 925 11.50 -24.56 -4.82
C PHE A 925 11.70 -23.79 -6.12
N LEU A 926 11.51 -24.44 -7.25
CA LEU A 926 11.59 -23.76 -8.56
C LEU A 926 10.50 -22.70 -8.70
N ASN A 927 9.26 -22.98 -8.29
CA ASN A 927 8.19 -21.98 -8.35
C ASN A 927 8.42 -20.87 -7.33
N PHE A 928 8.90 -21.20 -6.12
CA PHE A 928 9.31 -20.17 -5.15
C PHE A 928 10.32 -19.18 -5.75
N ALA A 929 11.36 -19.67 -6.43
CA ALA A 929 12.31 -18.77 -7.05
C ALA A 929 11.66 -17.95 -8.18
N GLN A 930 10.79 -18.56 -8.99
CA GLN A 930 10.21 -17.90 -10.15
C GLN A 930 9.17 -16.83 -9.82
N ILE A 931 8.54 -16.83 -8.65
CA ILE A 931 7.71 -15.71 -8.23
C ILE A 931 8.53 -14.44 -7.90
N TRP A 932 9.86 -14.58 -7.70
CA TRP A 932 10.79 -13.48 -7.44
C TRP A 932 11.63 -13.08 -8.64
N CYS A 933 11.44 -13.70 -9.83
CA CYS A 933 12.13 -13.27 -11.04
C CYS A 933 11.77 -11.81 -11.37
N GLY A 934 12.78 -11.02 -11.69
CA GLY A 934 12.57 -9.61 -12.06
C GLY A 934 13.87 -8.90 -12.41
N ALA A 935 13.71 -7.74 -13.03
CA ALA A 935 14.78 -6.82 -13.37
C ALA A 935 14.41 -5.40 -12.95
N MET A 936 15.41 -4.59 -12.63
CA MET A 936 15.24 -3.22 -12.19
C MET A 936 16.28 -2.31 -12.85
N ARG A 937 15.90 -1.05 -13.14
CA ARG A 937 16.84 -0.06 -13.65
C ARG A 937 17.79 0.38 -12.53
N PRO A 938 19.05 0.70 -12.84
CA PRO A 938 20.05 1.05 -11.82
C PRO A 938 19.64 2.22 -10.89
N GLU A 939 18.93 3.21 -11.44
CA GLU A 939 18.42 4.35 -10.65
C GLU A 939 17.37 3.88 -9.64
N ALA A 940 16.44 3.06 -10.08
CA ALA A 940 15.41 2.48 -9.21
C ALA A 940 16.02 1.53 -8.16
N THR A 941 17.04 0.76 -8.54
CA THR A 941 17.78 -0.10 -7.60
C THR A 941 18.43 0.73 -6.49
N ARG A 942 19.12 1.84 -6.84
CA ARG A 942 19.74 2.73 -5.85
C ARG A 942 18.72 3.37 -4.92
N ASN A 943 17.57 3.78 -5.45
CA ASN A 943 16.48 4.33 -4.64
C ASN A 943 15.92 3.25 -3.70
N LYS A 944 15.60 2.07 -4.23
CA LYS A 944 15.04 0.96 -3.45
C LYS A 944 15.94 0.54 -2.29
N LEU A 945 17.25 0.47 -2.51
CA LEU A 945 18.22 0.12 -1.46
C LEU A 945 18.26 1.10 -0.29
N LYS A 946 17.84 2.36 -0.50
CA LYS A 946 17.78 3.39 0.54
C LYS A 946 16.43 3.48 1.24
N THR A 947 15.37 2.99 0.62
CA THR A 947 14.00 3.28 1.06
C THR A 947 13.18 2.04 1.38
N ALA A 948 13.53 0.87 0.81
CA ALA A 948 12.71 -0.33 0.92
C ALA A 948 13.20 -1.27 2.03
N VAL A 949 12.26 -1.81 2.77
CA VAL A 949 12.50 -2.86 3.79
C VAL A 949 12.61 -4.27 3.19
N HIS A 950 12.26 -4.43 1.91
CA HIS A 950 12.35 -5.71 1.19
C HIS A 950 13.68 -5.84 0.46
N SER A 951 14.37 -6.94 0.65
CA SER A 951 15.51 -7.33 -0.17
C SER A 951 15.10 -7.49 -1.65
N PRO A 952 15.98 -7.22 -2.64
CA PRO A 952 15.72 -7.53 -4.04
C PRO A 952 15.40 -9.00 -4.27
N GLY A 953 14.55 -9.33 -5.25
CA GLY A 953 14.07 -10.68 -5.53
C GLY A 953 15.17 -11.74 -5.62
N ARG A 954 16.32 -11.38 -6.22
CA ARG A 954 17.50 -12.25 -6.26
C ARG A 954 17.93 -12.72 -4.86
N PHE A 955 18.00 -11.82 -3.90
CA PHE A 955 18.46 -12.12 -2.54
C PHE A 955 17.34 -12.65 -1.64
N ARG A 956 16.08 -12.42 -1.96
CA ARG A 956 14.95 -13.16 -1.36
C ARG A 956 15.04 -14.66 -1.70
N VAL A 957 15.52 -15.02 -2.88
CA VAL A 957 15.77 -16.42 -3.28
C VAL A 957 17.05 -16.96 -2.67
N ILE A 958 18.20 -16.33 -2.96
CA ILE A 958 19.51 -16.83 -2.54
C ILE A 958 19.62 -16.89 -1.02
N GLY A 959 19.30 -15.80 -0.32
CA GLY A 959 19.43 -15.71 1.14
C GLY A 959 18.52 -16.71 1.86
N THR A 960 17.30 -16.90 1.40
CA THR A 960 16.35 -17.83 1.99
C THR A 960 16.72 -19.28 1.73
N LEU A 961 17.06 -19.65 0.48
CA LEU A 961 17.35 -21.03 0.11
C LEU A 961 18.71 -21.53 0.63
N SER A 962 19.71 -20.65 0.74
CA SER A 962 21.00 -21.02 1.33
C SER A 962 20.87 -21.42 2.81
N ASN A 963 19.86 -20.93 3.52
CA ASN A 963 19.52 -21.33 4.89
C ASN A 963 18.65 -22.61 4.95
N SER A 964 18.09 -23.09 3.83
CA SER A 964 17.17 -24.21 3.81
C SER A 964 17.92 -25.55 3.67
N GLU A 965 17.88 -26.39 4.72
CA GLU A 965 18.36 -27.77 4.67
C GLU A 965 17.54 -28.62 3.69
N ASP A 966 16.24 -28.35 3.63
CA ASP A 966 15.33 -29.05 2.72
C ASP A 966 15.68 -28.77 1.26
N PHE A 967 15.97 -27.52 0.89
CA PHE A 967 16.44 -27.17 -0.43
C PHE A 967 17.74 -27.88 -0.78
N ALA A 968 18.72 -27.81 0.10
CA ALA A 968 20.02 -28.44 -0.08
C ALA A 968 19.90 -29.97 -0.28
N ARG A 969 18.99 -30.62 0.45
CA ARG A 969 18.69 -32.07 0.30
C ARG A 969 18.01 -32.36 -1.03
N GLU A 970 16.98 -31.62 -1.42
CA GLU A 970 16.20 -31.89 -2.63
C GLU A 970 16.99 -31.64 -3.92
N TYR A 971 17.93 -30.72 -3.93
CA TYR A 971 18.82 -30.43 -5.04
C TYR A 971 20.19 -31.13 -4.92
N ASN A 972 20.43 -31.94 -3.85
CA ASN A 972 21.66 -32.64 -3.58
C ASN A 972 22.89 -31.71 -3.52
N CYS A 973 22.75 -30.52 -2.96
CA CYS A 973 23.83 -29.56 -2.87
C CYS A 973 24.87 -29.98 -1.83
N PRO A 974 26.15 -30.07 -2.22
CA PRO A 974 27.23 -30.45 -1.28
C PRO A 974 27.37 -29.35 -0.22
N VAL A 975 27.67 -29.78 1.03
CA VAL A 975 27.97 -28.83 2.10
C VAL A 975 29.23 -28.03 1.74
N GLY A 976 29.13 -26.70 1.89
CA GLY A 976 30.16 -25.76 1.48
C GLY A 976 29.97 -25.17 0.10
N SER A 977 28.98 -25.61 -0.71
CA SER A 977 28.56 -24.88 -1.91
C SER A 977 27.88 -23.58 -1.53
N PHE A 978 27.80 -22.63 -2.47
CA PHE A 978 27.24 -21.28 -2.19
C PHE A 978 25.78 -21.35 -1.69
N MET A 979 24.98 -22.25 -2.27
CA MET A 979 23.59 -22.45 -1.85
C MET A 979 23.42 -23.45 -0.69
N ASN A 980 24.50 -24.04 -0.17
CA ASN A 980 24.50 -24.91 1.04
C ASN A 980 25.72 -24.63 1.92
N PRO A 981 25.84 -23.41 2.51
CA PRO A 981 26.92 -23.09 3.44
C PRO A 981 26.86 -24.00 4.67
N ALA A 982 28.04 -24.19 5.32
CA ALA A 982 28.13 -24.98 6.52
C ALA A 982 27.34 -24.37 7.70
N ASP A 983 27.41 -23.05 7.82
CA ASP A 983 26.69 -22.29 8.83
C ASP A 983 25.43 -21.67 8.22
N LYS A 984 24.27 -21.95 8.79
CA LYS A 984 22.96 -21.49 8.33
C LYS A 984 22.27 -20.64 9.38
N CYS A 985 21.64 -19.55 8.95
CA CYS A 985 20.83 -18.71 9.83
C CYS A 985 19.39 -19.23 9.94
N SER A 986 18.85 -19.26 11.15
CA SER A 986 17.46 -19.64 11.40
C SER A 986 16.93 -18.98 12.65
N VAL A 987 15.79 -18.31 12.54
CA VAL A 987 14.99 -17.82 13.66
C VAL A 987 13.93 -18.86 14.02
N TRP A 988 13.09 -19.22 13.09
CA TRP A 988 12.01 -20.21 13.22
C TRP A 988 12.32 -21.51 12.52
#